data_de3fe623c5415881a1d5e271925bc255
#
_entry.id   de3fe623c5415881a1d5e271925bc255
#
_cell.length_a   1.000
_cell.length_b   1.000
_cell.length_c   1.000
_cell.angle_alpha   90.00
_cell.angle_beta   90.00
_cell.angle_gamma   90.00
#
_symmetry.space_group_name_H-M   'P 1'
#
loop_
_entity.id
_entity.type
_entity.pdbx_description
1 polymer ?
#
loop_
_entity_poly.entity_id
_entity_poly.type
_entity_poly.pdbx_seq_one_letter_code
_entity_poly.pdbx_strand_id
1 'polypeptide(L)'
;MEKTKEKRIRRLKRKRIWPSVIGLFVIVGFILVAIVGEFTTLFINILSRELMYGYRLSMKVAESYEAIGEDNSRTPEQMVELYHDMMDELEAVCVYGAQGEILWSSSDMIPKKEEAVTAVLSSMGKEVAVDMVLSESVSLFTIDSNGDMEINEKLLAMTDFSNIYRDGNQLLADEDIWYLIPMNEHTVCVLCKLRIYGHDLQMAVLGMSFLVLVVVLFSFYYLWTLVSMVISQKRTTKIIYTDMITGGENWLAFIRKSTKRIRKVKRGRANKKLAVIHLRMKKYRSFCTCFGFIKGEELIERIYLLLKKQMRRGEVLAHHEKADFGMLLSCSGDEELILRLTTMLQKIDSSFPEIKLKFAIGVCYVEHFHDDVEDLYNNAVLARELCGEDKEPQIGFFNIEMSKQRLWEQKVEADMERALENREFQVYLQPKFSTGEETLGGAEALVRWIHPTEGFVPPNKFIPIFERNGFILKLDDYMLHEVARQQAEWIEQGWKVVPISVNVSRAHFTREDLAEHICEIVDQYHVPHNVIELELTESAFFDDKQVLLTTVRKLRNAGFSVSMDDFGAGYSSLNSLKELSIDVLKIDADFFRGADSLDRGMLIVSEVIDLAKKLNMKIVAEGIESREQVDFLTDQECDMIQGYYFAKPMPIEEFEKNYKKI
;
A
#
# COMPACT_ATOMS: atom_id res chain seq x y z
N MET A 1 -19.95 -1.94 12.11
CA MET A 1 -19.60 -3.20 11.40
C MET A 1 -18.08 -3.45 11.38
N GLU A 2 -17.22 -2.47 11.38
CA GLU A 2 -15.75 -2.65 11.37
C GLU A 2 -15.16 -2.97 12.74
N LYS A 3 -15.69 -2.41 13.82
CA LYS A 3 -15.43 -2.98 15.15
C LYS A 3 -15.79 -4.47 15.17
N THR A 4 -16.81 -4.87 14.41
CA THR A 4 -17.23 -6.27 14.28
C THR A 4 -16.33 -7.03 13.29
N LYS A 5 -15.81 -6.40 12.24
CA LYS A 5 -14.84 -7.01 11.30
C LYS A 5 -13.40 -6.96 11.83
N GLU A 6 -12.98 -5.88 12.47
CA GLU A 6 -11.72 -5.84 13.22
C GLU A 6 -11.78 -6.74 14.46
N LYS A 7 -12.92 -6.77 15.18
CA LYS A 7 -13.21 -7.82 16.16
C LYS A 7 -13.28 -9.21 15.51
N ARG A 8 -13.82 -9.33 14.30
CA ARG A 8 -13.88 -10.61 13.56
C ARG A 8 -12.52 -11.00 12.99
N ILE A 9 -11.68 -10.06 12.55
CA ILE A 9 -10.29 -10.30 12.14
C ILE A 9 -9.39 -10.50 13.38
N ARG A 10 -9.58 -9.74 14.45
CA ARG A 10 -8.95 -10.02 15.76
C ARG A 10 -9.48 -11.31 16.34
N ARG A 11 -10.77 -11.64 16.19
CA ARG A 11 -11.35 -12.97 16.52
C ARG A 11 -10.84 -14.05 15.56
N LEU A 12 -10.70 -13.82 14.26
CA LEU A 12 -10.15 -14.79 13.31
C LEU A 12 -8.63 -14.97 13.50
N LYS A 13 -7.86 -13.91 13.83
CA LYS A 13 -6.46 -14.02 14.23
C LYS A 13 -6.30 -14.62 15.63
N ARG A 14 -7.13 -14.26 16.61
CA ARG A 14 -7.26 -14.99 17.86
C ARG A 14 -7.76 -16.43 17.63
N LYS A 15 -8.74 -16.65 16.76
CA LYS A 15 -9.23 -17.99 16.40
C LYS A 15 -8.20 -18.86 15.70
N ARG A 16 -7.14 -18.34 15.09
CA ARG A 16 -6.03 -19.15 14.54
C ARG A 16 -4.89 -19.40 15.53
N ILE A 17 -4.60 -18.45 16.40
CA ILE A 17 -3.52 -18.59 17.41
C ILE A 17 -4.01 -19.37 18.62
N TRP A 18 -5.21 -19.07 19.14
CA TRP A 18 -5.80 -19.78 20.27
C TRP A 18 -6.01 -21.27 20.01
N PRO A 19 -6.51 -21.74 18.85
CA PRO A 19 -6.56 -23.17 18.56
C PRO A 19 -5.17 -23.82 18.54
N SER A 20 -4.15 -23.16 18.02
CA SER A 20 -2.77 -23.67 18.03
C SER A 20 -2.19 -23.73 19.44
N VAL A 21 -2.47 -22.74 20.28
CA VAL A 21 -2.04 -22.73 21.69
C VAL A 21 -2.83 -23.77 22.49
N ILE A 22 -4.15 -23.85 22.32
CA ILE A 22 -4.97 -24.89 22.97
C ILE A 22 -4.57 -26.27 22.47
N GLY A 23 -4.35 -26.43 21.17
CA GLY A 23 -3.88 -27.70 20.58
C GLY A 23 -2.54 -28.12 21.16
N LEU A 24 -1.60 -27.17 21.37
CA LEU A 24 -0.33 -27.46 22.05
C LEU A 24 -0.55 -27.97 23.48
N PHE A 25 -1.37 -27.27 24.28
CA PHE A 25 -1.66 -27.71 25.66
C PHE A 25 -2.33 -29.08 25.72
N VAL A 26 -3.23 -29.38 24.80
CA VAL A 26 -3.87 -30.69 24.69
C VAL A 26 -2.85 -31.76 24.33
N ILE A 27 -2.03 -31.52 23.31
CA ILE A 27 -0.98 -32.48 22.89
C ILE A 27 0.04 -32.69 24.00
N VAL A 28 0.52 -31.65 24.66
CA VAL A 28 1.46 -31.76 25.78
C VAL A 28 0.81 -32.51 26.94
N GLY A 29 -0.47 -32.24 27.24
CA GLY A 29 -1.24 -32.97 28.24
C GLY A 29 -1.34 -34.47 27.93
N PHE A 30 -1.68 -34.85 26.68
CA PHE A 30 -1.69 -36.26 26.24
C PHE A 30 -0.29 -36.91 26.35
N ILE A 31 0.77 -36.20 25.92
CA ILE A 31 2.13 -36.73 26.03
C ILE A 31 2.52 -36.95 27.50
N LEU A 32 2.20 -36.02 28.38
CA LEU A 32 2.49 -36.16 29.83
C LEU A 32 1.71 -37.32 30.44
N VAL A 33 0.44 -37.49 30.10
CA VAL A 33 -0.37 -38.62 30.58
C VAL A 33 0.20 -39.95 30.05
N ALA A 34 0.60 -40.00 28.78
CA ALA A 34 1.23 -41.20 28.21
C ALA A 34 2.57 -41.53 28.91
N ILE A 35 3.41 -40.50 29.14
CA ILE A 35 4.69 -40.70 29.85
C ILE A 35 4.45 -41.24 31.28
N VAL A 36 3.47 -40.66 32.01
CA VAL A 36 3.15 -41.14 33.35
C VAL A 36 2.62 -42.59 33.31
N GLY A 37 1.75 -42.90 32.35
CA GLY A 37 1.23 -44.24 32.15
C GLY A 37 2.31 -45.27 31.86
N GLU A 38 3.18 -44.98 30.89
CA GLU A 38 4.32 -45.84 30.54
C GLU A 38 5.30 -46.02 31.70
N PHE A 39 5.58 -44.89 32.41
CA PHE A 39 6.42 -44.93 33.59
C PHE A 39 5.80 -45.81 34.71
N THR A 40 4.54 -45.65 34.98
CA THR A 40 3.86 -46.43 36.00
C THR A 40 3.92 -47.94 35.66
N THR A 41 3.70 -48.26 34.36
CA THR A 41 3.80 -49.68 33.89
C THR A 41 5.25 -50.20 34.01
N LEU A 42 6.25 -49.40 33.61
CA LEU A 42 7.64 -49.75 33.71
C LEU A 42 8.08 -49.93 35.19
N PHE A 43 7.65 -49.01 36.06
CA PHE A 43 7.93 -49.06 37.49
C PHE A 43 7.34 -50.33 38.13
N ILE A 44 6.08 -50.64 37.83
CA ILE A 44 5.43 -51.85 38.34
C ILE A 44 6.11 -53.09 37.83
N ASN A 45 6.53 -53.11 36.54
CA ASN A 45 7.22 -54.25 35.94
C ASN A 45 8.58 -54.49 36.57
N ILE A 46 9.39 -53.42 36.82
CA ILE A 46 10.67 -53.53 37.50
C ILE A 46 10.48 -54.03 38.93
N LEU A 47 9.56 -53.41 39.67
CA LEU A 47 9.28 -53.81 41.06
C LEU A 47 8.80 -55.24 41.13
N SER A 48 7.86 -55.63 40.26
CA SER A 48 7.35 -57.02 40.19
C SER A 48 8.45 -58.03 39.88
N ARG A 49 9.34 -57.68 38.97
CA ARG A 49 10.49 -58.57 38.59
C ARG A 49 11.41 -58.77 39.78
N GLU A 50 11.75 -57.71 40.49
CA GLU A 50 12.64 -57.81 41.66
C GLU A 50 11.99 -58.62 42.84
N LEU A 51 10.71 -58.30 43.09
CA LEU A 51 9.94 -59.04 44.09
C LEU A 51 9.79 -60.56 43.72
N MET A 52 9.54 -60.85 42.45
CA MET A 52 9.50 -62.22 41.89
C MET A 52 10.80 -62.97 42.05
N TYR A 53 11.90 -62.27 41.78
CA TYR A 53 13.23 -62.84 41.89
C TYR A 53 13.49 -63.23 43.36
N GLY A 54 13.22 -62.35 44.30
CA GLY A 54 13.32 -62.63 45.73
C GLY A 54 12.45 -63.81 46.19
N TYR A 55 11.22 -63.88 45.73
CA TYR A 55 10.32 -64.99 46.05
C TYR A 55 10.83 -66.36 45.53
N ARG A 56 11.27 -66.40 44.23
CA ARG A 56 11.82 -67.61 43.64
C ARG A 56 13.07 -68.08 44.38
N LEU A 57 13.89 -67.14 44.80
CA LEU A 57 15.07 -67.43 45.60
C LEU A 57 14.71 -68.01 46.94
N SER A 58 13.78 -67.39 47.66
CA SER A 58 13.29 -67.86 48.96
C SER A 58 12.65 -69.27 48.84
N MET A 59 11.90 -69.52 47.77
CA MET A 59 11.37 -70.86 47.48
C MET A 59 12.48 -71.91 47.30
N LYS A 60 13.53 -71.60 46.57
CA LYS A 60 14.66 -72.53 46.38
C LYS A 60 15.40 -72.79 47.70
N VAL A 61 15.56 -71.74 48.54
CA VAL A 61 16.14 -71.93 49.85
C VAL A 61 15.25 -72.87 50.72
N ALA A 62 13.94 -72.66 50.71
CA ALA A 62 13.00 -73.45 51.43
C ALA A 62 12.95 -74.94 50.97
N GLU A 63 12.89 -75.17 49.62
CA GLU A 63 12.94 -76.49 49.02
C GLU A 63 14.24 -77.19 49.33
N SER A 64 15.35 -76.49 49.36
CA SER A 64 16.63 -77.04 49.70
C SER A 64 16.74 -77.46 51.18
N TYR A 65 16.13 -76.70 52.09
CA TYR A 65 16.02 -77.05 53.47
C TYR A 65 15.21 -78.34 53.69
N GLU A 66 14.09 -78.49 52.96
CA GLU A 66 13.27 -79.70 53.01
C GLU A 66 14.03 -80.96 52.53
N ALA A 67 14.78 -80.80 51.42
CA ALA A 67 15.56 -81.87 50.87
C ALA A 67 16.71 -82.37 51.81
N ILE A 68 17.19 -81.54 52.69
CA ILE A 68 18.20 -81.92 53.70
C ILE A 68 17.64 -82.89 54.76
N GLY A 69 16.34 -82.67 55.07
CA GLY A 69 15.67 -83.57 56.00
C GLY A 69 15.56 -85.04 55.54
N GLU A 70 15.65 -85.27 54.24
CA GLU A 70 15.59 -86.59 53.61
C GLU A 70 17.01 -87.21 53.38
N ASP A 71 18.07 -86.35 53.20
CA ASP A 71 19.47 -86.82 52.91
C ASP A 71 20.47 -86.24 53.99
N ASN A 72 20.84 -87.11 54.92
CA ASN A 72 21.76 -86.77 56.03
C ASN A 72 23.19 -86.38 55.61
N SER A 73 23.44 -85.95 54.40
CA SER A 73 24.80 -85.70 53.84
C SER A 73 25.31 -84.29 54.06
N ARG A 74 24.44 -83.25 54.36
CA ARG A 74 24.76 -81.82 54.58
C ARG A 74 23.96 -81.25 55.78
N THR A 75 24.60 -80.37 56.50
CA THR A 75 23.86 -79.65 57.55
C THR A 75 23.14 -78.38 56.99
N PRO A 76 22.05 -77.88 57.62
CA PRO A 76 21.34 -76.71 57.20
C PRO A 76 22.26 -75.50 57.08
N GLU A 77 23.23 -75.40 57.97
CA GLU A 77 24.22 -74.30 57.99
C GLU A 77 25.08 -74.34 56.69
N GLN A 78 25.52 -75.46 56.26
CA GLN A 78 26.35 -75.61 55.04
C GLN A 78 25.58 -75.24 53.75
N MET A 79 24.27 -75.41 53.80
CA MET A 79 23.44 -75.02 52.62
C MET A 79 23.09 -73.53 52.60
N VAL A 80 22.87 -72.97 53.73
CA VAL A 80 22.62 -71.50 53.79
C VAL A 80 23.88 -70.72 53.54
N GLU A 81 25.05 -71.22 54.05
CA GLU A 81 26.35 -70.65 53.76
C GLU A 81 26.65 -70.69 52.25
N LEU A 82 26.30 -71.83 51.57
CA LEU A 82 26.44 -71.95 50.14
C LEU A 82 25.53 -70.95 49.35
N TYR A 83 24.31 -70.69 49.82
CA TYR A 83 23.45 -69.70 49.18
C TYR A 83 23.87 -68.29 49.51
N HIS A 84 24.42 -68.01 50.72
CA HIS A 84 24.93 -66.70 51.06
C HIS A 84 26.21 -66.39 50.25
N ASP A 85 27.11 -67.41 50.04
CA ASP A 85 28.29 -67.26 49.22
C ASP A 85 27.94 -67.09 47.72
N MET A 86 26.80 -67.62 47.28
CA MET A 86 26.36 -67.54 45.90
C MET A 86 25.49 -66.27 45.58
N MET A 87 24.97 -65.62 46.60
CA MET A 87 23.97 -64.53 46.42
C MET A 87 24.11 -63.49 47.53
N ASP A 88 24.69 -62.34 47.14
CA ASP A 88 24.89 -61.18 48.01
C ASP A 88 23.56 -60.59 48.55
N GLU A 89 22.42 -60.95 47.93
CA GLU A 89 21.08 -60.41 48.28
C GLU A 89 20.45 -61.14 49.45
N LEU A 90 20.82 -62.37 49.80
CA LEU A 90 20.23 -63.13 50.87
C LEU A 90 20.90 -62.78 52.23
N GLU A 91 20.23 -61.98 53.00
CA GLU A 91 20.78 -61.51 54.32
C GLU A 91 20.55 -62.44 55.49
N ALA A 92 19.40 -63.11 55.54
CA ALA A 92 19.05 -64.01 56.63
C ALA A 92 18.01 -65.03 56.25
N VAL A 93 18.07 -66.20 56.86
CA VAL A 93 17.08 -67.29 56.76
C VAL A 93 16.68 -67.78 58.12
N CYS A 94 15.39 -67.95 58.38
CA CYS A 94 14.90 -68.54 59.63
C CYS A 94 13.82 -69.58 59.32
N VAL A 95 13.90 -70.72 59.94
CA VAL A 95 12.96 -71.83 59.75
C VAL A 95 12.18 -72.09 61.05
N TYR A 96 10.86 -72.08 60.94
CA TYR A 96 9.95 -72.26 62.01
C TYR A 96 9.26 -73.64 61.97
N GLY A 97 9.17 -74.29 63.12
CA GLY A 97 8.42 -75.57 63.26
C GLY A 97 6.95 -75.37 63.53
N ALA A 98 6.21 -76.53 63.61
CA ALA A 98 4.73 -76.54 63.74
C ALA A 98 4.18 -75.90 65.05
N GLN A 99 5.00 -75.79 66.08
CA GLN A 99 4.64 -75.12 67.31
C GLN A 99 5.14 -73.70 67.41
N GLY A 100 5.78 -73.21 66.29
CA GLY A 100 6.32 -71.85 66.19
C GLY A 100 7.69 -71.70 66.83
N GLU A 101 8.34 -72.80 67.16
CA GLU A 101 9.73 -72.83 67.59
C GLU A 101 10.64 -72.60 66.41
N ILE A 102 11.80 -71.93 66.66
CA ILE A 102 12.85 -71.77 65.68
C ILE A 102 13.61 -73.07 65.56
N LEU A 103 13.47 -73.77 64.45
CA LEU A 103 14.19 -74.99 64.17
C LEU A 103 15.63 -74.70 63.77
N TRP A 104 15.85 -73.63 63.01
CA TRP A 104 17.18 -73.17 62.60
C TRP A 104 17.14 -71.70 62.17
N SER A 105 18.26 -71.02 62.39
CA SER A 105 18.45 -69.61 61.97
C SER A 105 19.87 -69.35 61.51
N SER A 106 20.06 -68.62 60.42
CA SER A 106 21.39 -68.23 59.91
C SER A 106 21.97 -67.03 60.64
N SER A 107 21.18 -66.31 61.47
CA SER A 107 21.61 -65.10 62.16
C SER A 107 20.98 -65.03 63.57
N ASP A 108 21.72 -64.61 64.55
CA ASP A 108 21.27 -64.40 65.94
C ASP A 108 20.27 -63.19 66.08
N MET A 109 20.16 -62.38 64.98
CA MET A 109 19.33 -61.15 64.96
C MET A 109 17.92 -61.40 64.44
N ILE A 110 17.52 -62.67 64.15
CA ILE A 110 16.15 -62.98 63.73
C ILE A 110 15.20 -63.00 64.92
N PRO A 111 14.08 -62.27 64.87
CA PRO A 111 13.11 -62.18 65.96
C PRO A 111 12.48 -63.51 66.26
N LYS A 112 12.08 -63.75 67.53
CA LYS A 112 11.24 -64.90 67.90
C LYS A 112 9.90 -64.83 67.19
N LYS A 113 9.14 -65.96 67.13
CA LYS A 113 7.91 -66.14 66.31
C LYS A 113 7.00 -64.93 66.23
N GLU A 114 6.58 -64.38 67.40
CA GLU A 114 5.67 -63.25 67.41
C GLU A 114 6.30 -61.94 66.95
N GLU A 115 7.55 -61.73 67.29
CA GLU A 115 8.30 -60.55 66.87
C GLU A 115 8.66 -60.64 65.40
N ALA A 116 8.93 -61.84 64.83
CA ALA A 116 9.20 -62.00 63.40
C ALA A 116 8.02 -61.66 62.53
N VAL A 117 6.86 -62.18 62.89
CA VAL A 117 5.63 -61.89 62.17
C VAL A 117 5.20 -60.44 62.32
N THR A 118 5.37 -59.87 63.52
CA THR A 118 5.10 -58.44 63.77
C THR A 118 6.12 -57.58 63.07
N ALA A 119 7.37 -57.99 62.93
CA ALA A 119 8.41 -57.27 62.18
C ALA A 119 8.13 -57.25 60.67
N VAL A 120 7.74 -58.37 60.10
CA VAL A 120 7.34 -58.42 58.68
C VAL A 120 6.10 -57.52 58.41
N LEU A 121 5.13 -57.52 59.31
CA LEU A 121 3.93 -56.69 59.17
C LEU A 121 4.21 -55.24 59.51
N SER A 122 5.09 -54.91 60.43
CA SER A 122 5.47 -53.52 60.70
C SER A 122 6.37 -52.91 59.61
N SER A 123 7.17 -53.72 58.95
CA SER A 123 7.89 -53.26 57.74
C SER A 123 6.95 -52.94 56.59
N MET A 124 5.76 -53.54 56.58
CA MET A 124 4.66 -53.26 55.65
C MET A 124 3.72 -52.14 56.11
N GLY A 125 3.99 -51.53 57.27
CA GLY A 125 3.25 -50.33 57.76
C GLY A 125 1.90 -50.55 58.38
N LYS A 126 1.49 -51.80 58.76
CA LYS A 126 0.20 -52.09 59.41
C LYS A 126 0.25 -53.12 60.56
N GLU A 127 -0.47 -52.80 61.63
CA GLU A 127 -0.76 -53.80 62.67
C GLU A 127 -1.83 -54.76 62.16
N VAL A 128 -1.45 -56.04 61.98
CA VAL A 128 -2.37 -57.14 61.69
C VAL A 128 -2.31 -58.14 62.83
N ALA A 129 -3.45 -58.66 63.26
CA ALA A 129 -3.49 -59.63 64.31
C ALA A 129 -2.70 -60.92 63.95
N VAL A 130 -1.84 -61.35 64.82
CA VAL A 130 -0.92 -62.49 64.63
C VAL A 130 -1.66 -63.76 64.19
N ASP A 131 -2.88 -63.98 64.60
CA ASP A 131 -3.71 -65.14 64.25
C ASP A 131 -4.13 -65.24 62.80
N MET A 132 -4.22 -64.07 62.08
CA MET A 132 -4.53 -64.04 60.64
C MET A 132 -3.35 -64.43 59.73
N VAL A 133 -2.15 -64.27 60.20
CA VAL A 133 -0.96 -64.56 59.43
C VAL A 133 -0.56 -66.04 59.44
N LEU A 134 -0.97 -66.78 60.48
CA LEU A 134 -0.67 -68.20 60.61
C LEU A 134 -1.78 -69.11 60.04
N SER A 135 -3.02 -68.67 59.84
CA SER A 135 -4.14 -69.44 59.36
C SER A 135 -4.37 -69.39 57.83
N GLU A 136 -3.93 -68.40 57.18
CA GLU A 136 -3.95 -68.26 55.70
C GLU A 136 -2.57 -68.03 55.20
N SER A 137 -2.15 -68.81 54.17
CA SER A 137 -0.90 -68.57 53.48
C SER A 137 -0.87 -67.15 52.86
N VAL A 138 -0.40 -66.20 53.64
CA VAL A 138 -0.28 -64.82 53.24
C VAL A 138 0.98 -64.71 52.40
N SER A 139 0.90 -65.10 51.11
CA SER A 139 1.91 -64.78 50.16
C SER A 139 1.64 -63.39 49.56
N LEU A 140 2.68 -62.60 49.42
CA LEU A 140 2.60 -61.29 48.71
C LEU A 140 2.13 -61.47 47.26
N PHE A 141 2.23 -62.72 46.77
CA PHE A 141 1.91 -63.13 45.43
C PHE A 141 1.09 -64.41 45.45
N THR A 142 0.00 -64.45 44.70
CA THR A 142 -0.75 -65.64 44.39
C THR A 142 -0.42 -66.07 42.96
N ILE A 143 -0.22 -67.38 42.77
CA ILE A 143 -0.03 -67.92 41.43
C ILE A 143 -1.39 -68.29 40.90
N ASP A 144 -1.78 -67.76 39.74
CA ASP A 144 -3.03 -68.11 39.08
C ASP A 144 -2.99 -69.55 38.50
N SER A 145 -4.13 -70.02 38.01
CA SER A 145 -4.24 -71.34 37.38
C SER A 145 -3.40 -71.51 36.10
N ASN A 146 -2.82 -70.44 35.56
CA ASN A 146 -1.97 -70.45 34.36
C ASN A 146 -0.48 -70.38 34.71
N GLY A 147 -0.13 -70.30 36.00
CA GLY A 147 1.26 -70.15 36.45
C GLY A 147 1.74 -68.72 36.47
N ASP A 148 0.88 -67.73 36.20
CA ASP A 148 1.21 -66.33 36.29
C ASP A 148 1.01 -65.83 37.72
N MET A 149 1.93 -64.96 38.13
CA MET A 149 1.95 -64.44 39.49
C MET A 149 1.12 -63.18 39.56
N GLU A 150 0.01 -63.19 40.31
CA GLU A 150 -0.77 -62.01 40.63
C GLU A 150 -0.34 -61.45 41.99
N ILE A 151 -0.21 -60.11 42.04
CA ILE A 151 0.04 -59.41 43.30
C ILE A 151 -1.27 -59.47 44.11
N ASN A 152 -1.12 -59.87 45.39
CA ASN A 152 -2.23 -59.82 46.29
C ASN A 152 -2.64 -58.38 46.53
N GLU A 153 -3.76 -57.93 45.88
CA GLU A 153 -4.20 -56.54 45.97
C GLU A 153 -4.52 -56.09 47.42
N LYS A 154 -4.90 -57.02 48.27
CA LYS A 154 -5.08 -56.70 49.69
C LYS A 154 -3.78 -56.37 50.40
N LEU A 155 -2.72 -57.06 50.10
CA LEU A 155 -1.40 -56.81 50.61
C LEU A 155 -0.76 -55.54 49.99
N LEU A 156 -0.98 -55.36 48.71
CA LEU A 156 -0.56 -54.13 48.02
C LEU A 156 -1.27 -52.89 48.59
N ALA A 157 -2.54 -53.02 48.95
CA ALA A 157 -3.29 -51.93 49.62
C ALA A 157 -2.86 -51.71 51.07
N MET A 158 -2.17 -52.67 51.67
CA MET A 158 -1.61 -52.58 53.04
C MET A 158 -0.15 -52.08 53.07
N THR A 159 0.54 -52.10 51.92
CA THR A 159 1.88 -51.47 51.82
C THR A 159 1.78 -49.97 51.64
N ASP A 160 2.22 -49.23 52.63
CA ASP A 160 2.28 -47.78 52.50
C ASP A 160 3.53 -47.37 51.72
N PHE A 161 3.33 -47.23 50.41
CA PHE A 161 4.39 -46.77 49.51
C PHE A 161 4.89 -45.33 49.84
N SER A 162 4.25 -44.63 50.76
CA SER A 162 4.69 -43.32 51.23
C SER A 162 5.99 -43.40 52.03
N ASN A 163 6.33 -44.52 52.60
CA ASN A 163 7.58 -44.72 53.33
C ASN A 163 8.82 -44.86 52.47
N ILE A 164 8.69 -45.25 51.20
CA ILE A 164 9.79 -45.28 50.22
C ILE A 164 10.33 -43.87 49.95
N TYR A 165 9.55 -42.84 50.23
CA TYR A 165 9.89 -41.42 49.99
C TYR A 165 10.39 -40.68 51.24
N ARG A 166 10.48 -41.27 52.39
CA ARG A 166 10.63 -40.52 53.65
C ARG A 166 12.05 -40.31 54.13
N ASP A 167 13.02 -41.03 53.67
CA ASP A 167 14.42 -40.71 54.01
C ASP A 167 15.03 -39.78 52.97
N GLY A 168 15.01 -38.51 53.30
CA GLY A 168 15.14 -37.30 52.52
C GLY A 168 16.46 -37.05 51.77
N ASN A 169 17.20 -38.01 51.35
CA ASN A 169 18.36 -37.79 50.43
C ASN A 169 18.72 -38.98 49.50
N GLN A 170 18.00 -40.07 49.56
CA GLN A 170 18.17 -41.18 48.62
C GLN A 170 16.85 -41.49 47.96
N LEU A 171 16.78 -41.29 46.65
CA LEU A 171 15.55 -41.40 45.85
C LEU A 171 14.94 -42.79 45.83
N LEU A 172 15.57 -43.79 46.29
CA LEU A 172 15.10 -45.15 46.56
C LEU A 172 16.26 -45.86 47.29
N ALA A 173 16.11 -46.11 48.59
CA ALA A 173 17.08 -46.84 49.36
C ALA A 173 16.98 -48.36 49.07
N ASP A 174 18.07 -49.04 49.25
CA ASP A 174 18.03 -50.52 49.28
C ASP A 174 17.14 -50.93 50.44
N GLU A 175 16.16 -51.78 50.15
CA GLU A 175 15.21 -52.26 51.17
C GLU A 175 15.35 -53.74 51.40
N ASP A 176 15.25 -54.14 52.69
CA ASP A 176 15.20 -55.51 53.10
C ASP A 176 13.76 -56.00 53.12
N ILE A 177 13.46 -57.06 52.31
CA ILE A 177 12.13 -57.65 52.20
C ILE A 177 12.19 -59.04 52.78
N TRP A 178 11.23 -59.34 53.65
CA TRP A 178 11.05 -60.65 54.23
C TRP A 178 10.02 -61.46 53.42
N TYR A 179 10.43 -62.69 53.02
CA TYR A 179 9.58 -63.66 52.31
C TYR A 179 9.25 -64.81 53.22
N LEU A 180 7.96 -65.00 53.48
CA LEU A 180 7.43 -66.09 54.28
C LEU A 180 7.00 -67.23 53.32
N ILE A 181 7.68 -68.36 53.31
CA ILE A 181 7.36 -69.50 52.48
C ILE A 181 6.76 -70.60 53.31
N PRO A 182 5.47 -70.96 53.13
CA PRO A 182 4.83 -72.02 53.86
C PRO A 182 5.38 -73.38 53.40
N MET A 183 5.57 -74.31 54.36
CA MET A 183 6.14 -75.63 54.12
C MET A 183 5.17 -76.73 54.60
N ASN A 184 5.67 -77.91 54.76
CA ASN A 184 4.90 -79.13 55.16
C ASN A 184 4.57 -79.19 56.64
N GLU A 185 3.93 -80.32 57.12
CA GLU A 185 3.46 -80.45 58.47
C GLU A 185 4.52 -80.40 59.55
N HIS A 186 5.80 -80.55 59.25
CA HIS A 186 6.91 -80.52 60.23
C HIS A 186 7.63 -79.16 60.22
N THR A 187 7.70 -78.52 59.08
CA THR A 187 8.30 -77.19 58.89
C THR A 187 7.18 -76.25 58.45
N VAL A 188 6.78 -75.31 59.31
CA VAL A 188 5.62 -74.48 59.06
C VAL A 188 5.93 -73.38 58.07
N CYS A 189 7.10 -72.76 58.19
CA CYS A 189 7.50 -71.77 57.21
C CYS A 189 9.03 -71.52 57.22
N VAL A 190 9.52 -71.07 56.10
CA VAL A 190 10.86 -70.47 55.95
C VAL A 190 10.70 -68.97 55.73
N LEU A 191 11.38 -68.19 56.56
CA LEU A 191 11.42 -66.75 56.45
C LEU A 191 12.77 -66.33 55.85
N CYS A 192 12.79 -65.73 54.70
CA CYS A 192 13.96 -65.23 54.04
C CYS A 192 13.97 -63.71 54.01
N LYS A 193 15.07 -63.10 54.43
CA LYS A 193 15.30 -61.66 54.28
C LYS A 193 16.22 -61.41 53.07
N LEU A 194 15.73 -60.68 52.10
CA LEU A 194 16.44 -60.32 50.91
C LEU A 194 16.51 -58.81 50.74
N ARG A 195 17.66 -58.36 50.29
CA ARG A 195 17.89 -56.95 49.98
C ARG A 195 17.54 -56.67 48.49
N ILE A 196 16.67 -55.69 48.30
CA ILE A 196 16.34 -55.22 46.94
C ILE A 196 17.11 -53.94 46.66
N TYR A 197 17.89 -53.94 45.60
CA TYR A 197 18.67 -52.76 45.20
C TYR A 197 17.82 -51.78 44.42
N GLY A 198 17.74 -50.50 44.91
CA GLY A 198 16.92 -49.46 44.27
C GLY A 198 17.46 -48.83 43.00
N HIS A 199 18.65 -49.32 42.54
CA HIS A 199 19.34 -48.67 41.41
C HIS A 199 18.53 -48.57 40.11
N ASP A 200 17.87 -49.64 39.68
CA ASP A 200 17.06 -49.68 38.43
C ASP A 200 15.83 -48.78 38.52
N LEU A 201 15.24 -48.67 39.71
CA LEU A 201 14.13 -47.75 39.99
C LEU A 201 14.58 -46.30 39.97
N GLN A 202 15.75 -45.98 40.53
CA GLN A 202 16.36 -44.65 40.47
C GLN A 202 16.62 -44.23 39.03
N MET A 203 17.16 -45.10 38.20
CA MET A 203 17.43 -44.82 36.80
C MET A 203 16.15 -44.56 36.00
N ALA A 204 15.08 -45.32 36.28
CA ALA A 204 13.77 -45.10 35.67
C ALA A 204 13.16 -43.72 36.02
N VAL A 205 13.25 -43.34 37.28
CA VAL A 205 12.77 -42.01 37.76
C VAL A 205 13.59 -40.85 37.16
N LEU A 206 14.92 -41.00 37.09
CA LEU A 206 15.78 -40.00 36.46
C LEU A 206 15.47 -39.85 34.95
N GLY A 207 15.29 -40.98 34.24
CA GLY A 207 14.92 -41.00 32.81
C GLY A 207 13.58 -40.30 32.55
N MET A 208 12.58 -40.59 33.39
CA MET A 208 11.26 -39.91 33.29
C MET A 208 11.36 -38.42 33.55
N SER A 209 12.09 -38.01 34.60
CA SER A 209 12.27 -36.61 34.94
C SER A 209 12.96 -35.84 33.80
N PHE A 210 13.96 -36.45 33.15
CA PHE A 210 14.62 -35.89 31.99
C PHE A 210 13.65 -35.75 30.80
N LEU A 211 12.83 -36.75 30.52
CA LEU A 211 11.84 -36.71 29.44
C LEU A 211 10.80 -35.60 29.65
N VAL A 212 10.29 -35.48 30.84
CA VAL A 212 9.33 -34.41 31.22
C VAL A 212 9.99 -33.02 31.04
N LEU A 213 11.25 -32.84 31.48
CA LEU A 213 11.98 -31.60 31.28
C LEU A 213 12.11 -31.23 29.80
N VAL A 214 12.45 -32.19 28.93
CA VAL A 214 12.56 -31.99 27.47
C VAL A 214 11.22 -31.54 26.89
N VAL A 215 10.11 -32.16 27.27
CA VAL A 215 8.77 -31.80 26.79
C VAL A 215 8.39 -30.37 27.24
N VAL A 216 8.69 -29.98 28.46
CA VAL A 216 8.44 -28.64 29.00
C VAL A 216 9.29 -27.59 28.24
N LEU A 217 10.59 -27.85 28.04
CA LEU A 217 11.47 -26.94 27.31
C LEU A 217 11.03 -26.76 25.85
N PHE A 218 10.64 -27.85 25.19
CA PHE A 218 10.12 -27.80 23.81
C PHE A 218 8.83 -27.01 23.71
N SER A 219 7.94 -27.17 24.66
CA SER A 219 6.67 -26.43 24.77
C SER A 219 6.92 -24.94 24.96
N PHE A 220 7.87 -24.59 25.80
CA PHE A 220 8.26 -23.18 26.02
C PHE A 220 8.89 -22.56 24.76
N TYR A 221 9.78 -23.27 24.08
CA TYR A 221 10.38 -22.84 22.81
C TYR A 221 9.30 -22.60 21.74
N TYR A 222 8.35 -23.53 21.61
CA TYR A 222 7.24 -23.36 20.64
C TYR A 222 6.36 -22.16 20.95
N LEU A 223 6.03 -21.95 22.21
CA LEU A 223 5.27 -20.76 22.64
C LEU A 223 6.03 -19.46 22.35
N TRP A 224 7.33 -19.44 22.63
CA TRP A 224 8.21 -18.31 22.30
C TRP A 224 8.22 -17.99 20.79
N THR A 225 8.33 -18.99 19.94
CA THR A 225 8.30 -18.80 18.48
C THR A 225 6.96 -18.26 18.00
N LEU A 226 5.85 -18.74 18.51
CA LEU A 226 4.51 -18.19 18.19
C LEU A 226 4.38 -16.71 18.61
N VAL A 227 4.80 -16.35 19.81
CA VAL A 227 4.78 -14.96 20.29
C VAL A 227 5.67 -14.06 19.43
N SER A 228 6.89 -14.50 19.14
CA SER A 228 7.84 -13.79 18.28
C SER A 228 7.27 -13.56 16.88
N MET A 229 6.66 -14.57 16.28
CA MET A 229 6.00 -14.47 14.96
C MET A 229 4.87 -13.43 14.97
N VAL A 230 4.05 -13.38 16.01
CA VAL A 230 2.96 -12.39 16.15
C VAL A 230 3.51 -10.97 16.29
N ILE A 231 4.57 -10.79 17.06
CA ILE A 231 5.23 -9.48 17.24
C ILE A 231 5.86 -9.03 15.92
N SER A 232 6.60 -9.93 15.24
CA SER A 232 7.20 -9.65 13.93
C SER A 232 6.16 -9.26 12.89
N GLN A 233 5.06 -10.02 12.76
CA GLN A 233 3.95 -9.68 11.85
C GLN A 233 3.34 -8.28 12.13
N LYS A 234 3.24 -7.89 13.41
CA LYS A 234 2.76 -6.55 13.75
C LYS A 234 3.77 -5.46 13.36
N ARG A 235 5.06 -5.70 13.56
CA ARG A 235 6.13 -4.77 13.16
C ARG A 235 6.16 -4.61 11.63
N THR A 236 6.17 -5.71 10.89
CA THR A 236 6.13 -5.70 9.41
C THR A 236 4.88 -5.00 8.88
N THR A 237 3.71 -5.29 9.46
CA THR A 237 2.46 -4.61 9.08
C THR A 237 2.53 -3.09 9.36
N LYS A 238 3.19 -2.66 10.42
CA LYS A 238 3.36 -1.24 10.72
C LYS A 238 4.28 -0.57 9.68
N ILE A 239 5.39 -1.20 9.33
CA ILE A 239 6.35 -0.69 8.34
C ILE A 239 5.70 -0.56 6.96
N ILE A 240 4.94 -1.59 6.50
CA ILE A 240 4.27 -1.59 5.19
C ILE A 240 3.26 -0.44 5.04
N TYR A 241 2.64 0.02 6.12
CA TYR A 241 1.58 1.02 6.09
C TYR A 241 1.96 2.38 6.67
N THR A 242 3.24 2.58 6.97
CA THR A 242 3.75 3.85 7.51
C THR A 242 4.63 4.53 6.46
N ASP A 243 4.45 5.82 6.29
CA ASP A 243 5.31 6.68 5.49
C ASP A 243 6.58 7.04 6.26
N MET A 244 7.74 6.97 5.60
CA MET A 244 9.03 7.16 6.25
C MET A 244 9.32 8.62 6.60
N ILE A 245 8.80 9.55 5.81
CA ILE A 245 9.03 11.00 5.98
C ILE A 245 8.13 11.53 7.09
N THR A 246 6.85 11.26 7.00
CA THR A 246 5.85 11.85 7.92
C THR A 246 5.58 11.02 9.17
N GLY A 247 6.06 9.76 9.20
CA GLY A 247 5.72 8.81 10.26
C GLY A 247 4.22 8.43 10.30
N GLY A 248 3.44 8.97 9.38
CA GLY A 248 2.01 8.78 9.26
C GLY A 248 1.59 7.60 8.39
N GLU A 249 0.39 7.71 7.83
CA GLU A 249 -0.13 6.72 6.90
C GLU A 249 0.45 6.94 5.51
N ASN A 250 0.97 5.86 4.90
CA ASN A 250 1.42 5.90 3.52
C ASN A 250 0.27 5.63 2.52
N TRP A 251 0.57 5.66 1.23
CA TRP A 251 -0.40 5.47 0.16
C TRP A 251 -1.17 4.15 0.25
N LEU A 252 -0.50 3.04 0.54
CA LEU A 252 -1.16 1.73 0.71
C LEU A 252 -2.16 1.73 1.88
N ALA A 253 -1.82 2.44 2.97
CA ALA A 253 -2.73 2.63 4.09
C ALA A 253 -3.93 3.47 3.70
N PHE A 254 -3.73 4.53 2.90
CA PHE A 254 -4.78 5.39 2.38
C PHE A 254 -5.79 4.60 1.55
N ILE A 255 -5.34 3.90 0.51
CA ILE A 255 -6.21 3.08 -0.34
C ILE A 255 -7.03 2.11 0.51
N ARG A 256 -6.36 1.33 1.36
CA ARG A 256 -7.03 0.32 2.18
C ARG A 256 -8.07 0.90 3.14
N LYS A 257 -7.76 2.05 3.77
CA LYS A 257 -8.66 2.68 4.75
C LYS A 257 -9.82 3.40 4.06
N SER A 258 -9.53 4.11 2.96
CA SER A 258 -10.52 4.83 2.16
C SER A 258 -11.53 3.87 1.52
N THR A 259 -11.07 2.78 0.89
CA THR A 259 -11.94 1.72 0.35
C THR A 259 -12.87 1.14 1.43
N LYS A 260 -12.33 0.89 2.62
CA LYS A 260 -13.16 0.43 3.76
C LYS A 260 -14.17 1.48 4.20
N ARG A 261 -13.82 2.74 4.15
CA ARG A 261 -14.68 3.84 4.57
C ARG A 261 -15.80 4.08 3.57
N ILE A 262 -15.49 4.11 2.28
CA ILE A 262 -16.45 4.23 1.17
C ILE A 262 -17.49 3.13 1.24
N ARG A 263 -17.06 1.86 1.36
CA ARG A 263 -17.97 0.70 1.49
C ARG A 263 -18.88 0.74 2.72
N LYS A 264 -18.50 1.47 3.79
CA LYS A 264 -19.30 1.59 5.01
C LYS A 264 -20.36 2.66 4.96
N VAL A 265 -20.08 3.80 4.35
CA VAL A 265 -20.98 4.95 4.35
C VAL A 265 -22.27 4.63 3.60
N LYS A 266 -22.21 3.87 2.52
CA LYS A 266 -23.41 3.46 1.75
C LYS A 266 -24.31 2.41 2.44
N ARG A 267 -23.82 1.76 3.50
CA ARG A 267 -24.65 0.86 4.33
C ARG A 267 -25.34 1.54 5.50
N GLY A 268 -25.05 2.80 5.76
CA GLY A 268 -25.58 3.55 6.90
C GLY A 268 -26.18 4.88 6.47
N ARG A 269 -27.28 5.25 7.09
CA ARG A 269 -28.13 6.45 6.88
C ARG A 269 -27.42 7.80 7.10
N ALA A 270 -26.24 8.04 6.58
CA ALA A 270 -25.53 9.30 6.76
C ALA A 270 -25.69 10.18 5.52
N ASN A 271 -26.34 11.32 5.69
CA ASN A 271 -26.54 12.42 4.72
C ASN A 271 -25.22 13.14 4.33
N LYS A 272 -24.05 12.50 4.50
CA LYS A 272 -22.74 13.10 4.22
C LYS A 272 -22.12 12.50 2.97
N LYS A 273 -21.78 13.35 2.01
CA LYS A 273 -20.97 12.99 0.86
C LYS A 273 -19.53 12.73 1.29
N LEU A 274 -18.84 11.88 0.56
CA LEU A 274 -17.40 11.68 0.69
C LEU A 274 -16.71 12.26 -0.54
N ALA A 275 -15.58 12.93 -0.33
CA ALA A 275 -14.71 13.42 -1.37
C ALA A 275 -13.29 12.91 -1.18
N VAL A 276 -12.68 12.47 -2.26
CA VAL A 276 -11.25 12.20 -2.36
C VAL A 276 -10.57 13.49 -2.81
N ILE A 277 -9.54 13.88 -2.08
CA ILE A 277 -8.84 15.14 -2.27
C ILE A 277 -7.38 14.82 -2.63
N HIS A 278 -6.89 15.43 -3.67
CA HIS A 278 -5.47 15.58 -3.95
C HIS A 278 -5.01 16.98 -3.57
N LEU A 279 -4.06 17.08 -2.66
CA LEU A 279 -3.44 18.33 -2.25
C LEU A 279 -1.97 18.32 -2.63
N ARG A 280 -1.51 19.31 -3.41
CA ARG A 280 -0.10 19.49 -3.79
C ARG A 280 0.41 20.84 -3.33
N MET A 281 1.56 20.86 -2.68
CA MET A 281 2.31 22.07 -2.46
C MET A 281 3.06 22.47 -3.74
N LYS A 282 2.81 23.69 -4.22
CA LYS A 282 3.52 24.25 -5.40
C LYS A 282 4.97 24.58 -5.07
N LYS A 283 5.84 24.51 -6.09
CA LYS A 283 7.27 24.88 -6.01
C LYS A 283 8.08 24.14 -4.94
N TYR A 284 7.66 22.94 -4.52
CA TYR A 284 8.40 22.13 -3.55
C TYR A 284 9.84 21.82 -4.01
N ARG A 285 10.02 21.52 -5.32
CA ARG A 285 11.34 21.26 -5.88
C ARG A 285 12.27 22.48 -5.74
N SER A 286 11.76 23.68 -6.03
CA SER A 286 12.52 24.93 -5.86
C SER A 286 12.87 25.16 -4.39
N PHE A 287 11.96 24.87 -3.46
CA PHE A 287 12.24 24.90 -2.03
C PHE A 287 13.41 23.99 -1.65
N CYS A 288 13.38 22.73 -2.09
CA CYS A 288 14.46 21.77 -1.84
C CYS A 288 15.80 22.21 -2.46
N THR A 289 15.77 22.85 -3.63
CA THR A 289 16.98 23.39 -4.27
C THR A 289 17.57 24.52 -3.44
N CYS A 290 16.75 25.40 -2.87
CA CYS A 290 17.21 26.54 -2.08
C CYS A 290 17.64 26.17 -0.66
N PHE A 291 16.91 25.26 0.02
CA PHE A 291 17.07 24.98 1.45
C PHE A 291 17.60 23.58 1.77
N GLY A 292 17.72 22.71 0.78
CA GLY A 292 18.15 21.32 0.92
C GLY A 292 17.00 20.33 1.14
N PHE A 293 17.23 19.06 0.77
CA PHE A 293 16.21 17.99 0.84
C PHE A 293 15.76 17.68 2.27
N ILE A 294 16.67 17.71 3.25
CA ILE A 294 16.33 17.43 4.65
C ILE A 294 15.29 18.43 5.17
N LYS A 295 15.50 19.73 4.89
CA LYS A 295 14.52 20.77 5.27
C LYS A 295 13.21 20.63 4.50
N GLY A 296 13.26 20.11 3.27
CA GLY A 296 12.06 19.77 2.51
C GLY A 296 11.25 18.67 3.19
N GLU A 297 11.88 17.60 3.65
CA GLU A 297 11.22 16.50 4.37
C GLU A 297 10.64 16.96 5.72
N GLU A 298 11.38 17.77 6.49
CA GLU A 298 10.88 18.38 7.72
C GLU A 298 9.64 19.27 7.48
N LEU A 299 9.62 20.00 6.36
CA LEU A 299 8.47 20.79 5.96
C LEU A 299 7.25 19.90 5.66
N ILE A 300 7.44 18.82 4.90
CA ILE A 300 6.38 17.85 4.59
C ILE A 300 5.84 17.19 5.87
N GLU A 301 6.70 16.78 6.79
CA GLU A 301 6.30 16.24 8.09
C GLU A 301 5.43 17.24 8.87
N ARG A 302 5.87 18.49 8.98
CA ARG A 302 5.11 19.54 9.67
C ARG A 302 3.76 19.82 9.03
N ILE A 303 3.69 19.91 7.69
CA ILE A 303 2.43 20.07 6.95
C ILE A 303 1.50 18.88 7.24
N TYR A 304 2.02 17.64 7.16
CA TYR A 304 1.24 16.44 7.47
C TYR A 304 0.65 16.50 8.88
N LEU A 305 1.43 16.88 9.88
CA LEU A 305 0.98 16.99 11.27
C LEU A 305 -0.10 18.05 11.45
N LEU A 306 0.01 19.19 10.75
CA LEU A 306 -0.99 20.25 10.77
C LEU A 306 -2.30 19.80 10.09
N LEU A 307 -2.22 19.13 8.95
CA LEU A 307 -3.38 18.51 8.29
C LEU A 307 -4.02 17.44 9.19
N LYS A 308 -3.21 16.59 9.81
CA LYS A 308 -3.68 15.51 10.69
C LYS A 308 -4.47 16.01 11.88
N LYS A 309 -4.07 17.14 12.49
CA LYS A 309 -4.80 17.77 13.59
C LYS A 309 -6.19 18.26 13.19
N GLN A 310 -6.43 18.52 11.89
CA GLN A 310 -7.69 19.03 11.37
C GLN A 310 -8.64 17.94 10.83
N MET A 311 -8.16 16.66 10.82
CA MET A 311 -8.96 15.53 10.35
C MET A 311 -10.06 15.16 11.35
N ARG A 312 -11.27 14.95 10.84
CA ARG A 312 -12.42 14.46 11.63
C ARG A 312 -12.37 12.94 11.78
N ARG A 313 -13.10 12.40 12.75
CA ARG A 313 -13.16 10.96 13.01
C ARG A 313 -13.66 10.16 11.80
N GLY A 314 -12.84 9.28 11.29
CA GLY A 314 -13.17 8.40 10.16
C GLY A 314 -12.77 8.95 8.79
N GLU A 315 -12.14 10.12 8.75
CA GLU A 315 -11.44 10.64 7.58
C GLU A 315 -10.04 10.03 7.50
N VAL A 316 -9.44 10.08 6.33
CA VAL A 316 -8.13 9.46 6.06
C VAL A 316 -7.23 10.52 5.44
N LEU A 317 -5.99 10.56 5.88
CA LEU A 317 -4.91 11.39 5.35
C LEU A 317 -3.68 10.52 5.16
N ALA A 318 -3.03 10.66 4.01
CA ALA A 318 -1.73 10.05 3.74
C ALA A 318 -0.83 11.01 2.95
N HIS A 319 0.45 10.88 3.16
CA HIS A 319 1.47 11.39 2.25
C HIS A 319 1.65 10.38 1.12
N HIS A 320 1.75 10.85 -0.12
CA HIS A 320 1.91 10.01 -1.31
C HIS A 320 3.34 10.10 -1.83
N GLU A 321 3.68 11.17 -2.53
CA GLU A 321 5.01 11.40 -3.09
C GLU A 321 5.38 12.87 -2.98
N LYS A 322 6.68 13.18 -2.87
CA LYS A 322 7.20 14.56 -2.87
C LYS A 322 6.44 15.47 -1.90
N ALA A 323 5.54 16.30 -2.43
CA ALA A 323 4.70 17.20 -1.66
C ALA A 323 3.20 16.98 -1.91
N ASP A 324 2.81 15.76 -2.24
CA ASP A 324 1.45 15.35 -2.53
C ASP A 324 0.82 14.64 -1.32
N PHE A 325 -0.40 15.02 -1.01
CA PHE A 325 -1.18 14.42 0.05
C PHE A 325 -2.53 13.93 -0.48
N GLY A 326 -2.88 12.70 -0.12
CA GLY A 326 -4.20 12.15 -0.36
C GLY A 326 -5.08 12.27 0.87
N MET A 327 -6.30 12.81 0.71
CA MET A 327 -7.26 12.91 1.81
C MET A 327 -8.61 12.32 1.39
N LEU A 328 -9.29 11.65 2.32
CA LEU A 328 -10.71 11.30 2.19
C LEU A 328 -11.47 12.09 3.24
N LEU A 329 -12.24 13.07 2.81
CA LEU A 329 -13.00 13.96 3.67
C LEU A 329 -14.51 13.67 3.60
N SER A 330 -15.24 14.06 4.63
CA SER A 330 -16.70 14.04 4.68
C SER A 330 -17.24 15.45 4.68
N CYS A 331 -18.19 15.76 3.79
CA CYS A 331 -18.78 17.07 3.61
C CYS A 331 -20.28 16.99 3.33
N SER A 332 -20.96 18.11 3.45
CA SER A 332 -22.39 18.26 3.12
C SER A 332 -22.59 18.77 1.68
N GLY A 333 -21.62 19.50 1.13
CA GLY A 333 -21.64 20.08 -0.21
C GLY A 333 -20.35 20.83 -0.51
N ASP A 334 -20.34 21.53 -1.65
CA ASP A 334 -19.17 22.23 -2.20
C ASP A 334 -18.73 23.38 -1.31
N GLU A 335 -19.67 24.21 -0.86
CA GLU A 335 -19.39 25.40 -0.03
C GLU A 335 -18.71 25.02 1.30
N GLU A 336 -19.25 23.99 2.01
CA GLU A 336 -18.63 23.51 3.26
C GLU A 336 -17.22 22.99 2.99
N LEU A 337 -17.05 22.26 1.89
CA LEU A 337 -15.75 21.66 1.54
C LEU A 337 -14.72 22.74 1.19
N ILE A 338 -15.09 23.72 0.36
CA ILE A 338 -14.24 24.86 -0.02
C ILE A 338 -13.83 25.65 1.23
N LEU A 339 -14.79 26.04 2.05
CA LEU A 339 -14.53 26.79 3.29
C LEU A 339 -13.58 26.02 4.21
N ARG A 340 -13.80 24.71 4.34
CA ARG A 340 -12.97 23.85 5.17
C ARG A 340 -11.55 23.72 4.64
N LEU A 341 -11.39 23.48 3.34
CA LEU A 341 -10.07 23.38 2.69
C LEU A 341 -9.31 24.71 2.80
N THR A 342 -9.98 25.82 2.53
CA THR A 342 -9.38 27.16 2.69
C THR A 342 -8.92 27.41 4.12
N THR A 343 -9.76 27.07 5.12
CA THR A 343 -9.40 27.18 6.53
C THR A 343 -8.21 26.29 6.89
N MET A 344 -8.14 25.07 6.31
CA MET A 344 -6.99 24.17 6.52
C MET A 344 -5.71 24.79 5.98
N LEU A 345 -5.74 25.38 4.79
CA LEU A 345 -4.59 26.04 4.17
C LEU A 345 -4.15 27.29 4.94
N GLN A 346 -5.09 28.13 5.37
CA GLN A 346 -4.78 29.32 6.19
C GLN A 346 -4.06 28.96 7.48
N LYS A 347 -4.46 27.87 8.15
CA LYS A 347 -3.77 27.37 9.35
C LYS A 347 -2.36 26.85 9.06
N ILE A 348 -2.16 26.27 7.88
CA ILE A 348 -0.82 25.86 7.45
C ILE A 348 0.02 27.13 7.21
N ASP A 349 -0.48 28.06 6.41
CA ASP A 349 0.24 29.29 6.06
C ASP A 349 0.62 30.10 7.30
N SER A 350 -0.30 30.28 8.24
CA SER A 350 -0.06 30.94 9.53
C SER A 350 0.99 30.25 10.41
N SER A 351 1.25 28.97 10.17
CA SER A 351 2.29 28.20 10.89
C SER A 351 3.69 28.36 10.30
N PHE A 352 3.81 29.04 9.14
CA PHE A 352 5.07 29.29 8.43
C PHE A 352 5.17 30.77 8.02
N PRO A 353 5.29 31.70 8.97
CA PRO A 353 5.23 33.15 8.70
C PRO A 353 6.37 33.66 7.79
N GLU A 354 7.48 32.94 7.73
CA GLU A 354 8.66 33.32 6.94
C GLU A 354 8.57 32.85 5.47
N ILE A 355 7.62 31.95 5.13
CA ILE A 355 7.53 31.31 3.81
C ILE A 355 6.07 31.29 3.36
N LYS A 356 5.76 31.97 2.26
CA LYS A 356 4.43 31.89 1.65
C LYS A 356 4.27 30.56 0.90
N LEU A 357 3.52 29.64 1.49
CA LEU A 357 3.24 28.34 0.89
C LEU A 357 2.02 28.44 -0.03
N LYS A 358 2.16 27.97 -1.26
CA LYS A 358 1.06 27.87 -2.23
C LYS A 358 0.66 26.42 -2.43
N PHE A 359 -0.65 26.17 -2.48
CA PHE A 359 -1.23 24.85 -2.66
C PHE A 359 -2.21 24.83 -3.83
N ALA A 360 -2.25 23.69 -4.51
CA ALA A 360 -3.27 23.37 -5.49
C ALA A 360 -4.03 22.11 -5.04
N ILE A 361 -5.35 22.14 -5.17
CA ILE A 361 -6.25 21.10 -4.69
C ILE A 361 -7.11 20.60 -5.82
N GLY A 362 -7.23 19.28 -5.92
CA GLY A 362 -8.25 18.65 -6.74
C GLY A 362 -9.21 17.83 -5.89
N VAL A 363 -10.45 17.83 -6.25
CA VAL A 363 -11.56 17.20 -5.53
C VAL A 363 -12.31 16.27 -6.45
N CYS A 364 -12.53 15.02 -6.03
CA CYS A 364 -13.42 14.08 -6.71
C CYS A 364 -14.41 13.49 -5.72
N TYR A 365 -15.70 13.61 -5.99
CA TYR A 365 -16.73 13.03 -5.14
C TYR A 365 -16.88 11.52 -5.37
N VAL A 366 -17.21 10.83 -4.27
CA VAL A 366 -17.53 9.41 -4.32
C VAL A 366 -18.98 9.24 -4.68
N GLU A 367 -19.26 8.82 -5.91
CA GLU A 367 -20.62 8.64 -6.40
C GLU A 367 -21.12 7.22 -6.15
N HIS A 368 -20.27 6.21 -6.38
CA HIS A 368 -20.62 4.81 -6.27
C HIS A 368 -19.75 4.10 -5.21
N PHE A 369 -20.32 3.09 -4.55
CA PHE A 369 -19.61 2.33 -3.49
C PHE A 369 -18.59 1.31 -4.03
N HIS A 370 -18.59 1.08 -5.34
CA HIS A 370 -17.61 0.24 -6.06
C HIS A 370 -16.43 1.06 -6.59
N ASP A 371 -16.54 2.41 -6.53
CA ASP A 371 -15.50 3.28 -7.07
C ASP A 371 -14.16 2.91 -6.44
N ASP A 372 -13.16 2.73 -7.30
CA ASP A 372 -11.80 2.51 -6.85
C ASP A 372 -11.23 3.81 -6.30
N VAL A 373 -10.50 3.71 -5.21
CA VAL A 373 -9.91 4.88 -4.55
C VAL A 373 -8.79 5.47 -5.38
N GLU A 374 -8.07 4.65 -6.14
CA GLU A 374 -7.00 5.10 -7.03
C GLU A 374 -7.57 5.88 -8.20
N ASP A 375 -8.65 5.40 -8.81
CA ASP A 375 -9.36 6.13 -9.88
C ASP A 375 -9.91 7.46 -9.39
N LEU A 376 -10.55 7.48 -8.21
CA LEU A 376 -11.04 8.71 -7.61
C LEU A 376 -9.92 9.71 -7.31
N TYR A 377 -8.76 9.22 -6.88
CA TYR A 377 -7.61 10.07 -6.63
C TYR A 377 -7.01 10.61 -7.94
N ASN A 378 -6.89 9.78 -8.97
CA ASN A 378 -6.43 10.21 -10.29
C ASN A 378 -7.37 11.25 -10.91
N ASN A 379 -8.67 11.10 -10.72
CA ASN A 379 -9.66 12.10 -11.12
C ASN A 379 -9.49 13.42 -10.32
N ALA A 380 -9.16 13.35 -9.03
CA ALA A 380 -8.83 14.53 -8.25
C ALA A 380 -7.51 15.17 -8.73
N VAL A 381 -6.50 14.39 -9.11
CA VAL A 381 -5.26 14.90 -9.74
C VAL A 381 -5.61 15.66 -11.02
N LEU A 382 -6.42 15.07 -11.89
CA LEU A 382 -6.85 15.69 -13.15
C LEU A 382 -7.61 17.02 -12.91
N ALA A 383 -8.52 17.04 -11.94
CA ALA A 383 -9.25 18.27 -11.57
C ALA A 383 -8.31 19.38 -11.10
N ARG A 384 -7.25 19.05 -10.36
CA ARG A 384 -6.21 19.99 -9.96
C ARG A 384 -5.42 20.52 -11.15
N GLU A 385 -5.05 19.64 -12.11
CA GLU A 385 -4.25 20.00 -13.28
C GLU A 385 -4.98 20.94 -14.24
N LEU A 386 -6.27 20.70 -14.42
CA LEU A 386 -7.12 21.50 -15.31
C LEU A 386 -7.73 22.75 -14.63
N CYS A 387 -7.47 22.95 -13.33
CA CYS A 387 -7.88 24.17 -12.64
C CYS A 387 -6.95 25.32 -13.03
N GLY A 388 -7.52 26.40 -13.61
CA GLY A 388 -6.79 27.59 -14.01
C GLY A 388 -5.98 28.22 -12.86
N GLU A 389 -4.91 28.94 -13.23
CA GLU A 389 -3.97 29.54 -12.26
C GLU A 389 -4.53 30.75 -11.51
N ASP A 390 -5.62 31.36 -12.01
CA ASP A 390 -6.14 32.66 -11.59
C ASP A 390 -6.89 32.67 -10.26
N LYS A 391 -7.21 31.47 -9.70
CA LYS A 391 -7.96 31.35 -8.43
C LYS A 391 -7.05 31.00 -7.27
N GLU A 392 -7.00 31.82 -6.23
CA GLU A 392 -6.37 31.48 -4.95
C GLU A 392 -7.42 31.35 -3.83
N PRO A 393 -7.52 30.19 -3.15
CA PRO A 393 -6.81 28.93 -3.38
C PRO A 393 -7.30 28.21 -4.64
N GLN A 394 -6.37 27.56 -5.37
CA GLN A 394 -6.71 26.72 -6.52
C GLN A 394 -7.43 25.45 -6.06
N ILE A 395 -8.74 25.38 -6.25
CA ILE A 395 -9.56 24.20 -5.94
C ILE A 395 -10.35 23.81 -7.19
N GLY A 396 -9.95 22.72 -7.84
CA GLY A 396 -10.64 22.13 -8.98
C GLY A 396 -11.55 20.98 -8.55
N PHE A 397 -12.76 20.94 -9.08
CA PHE A 397 -13.70 19.85 -8.89
C PHE A 397 -13.75 19.00 -10.15
N PHE A 398 -13.57 17.70 -9.99
CA PHE A 398 -13.64 16.76 -11.12
C PHE A 398 -15.06 16.68 -11.69
N ASN A 399 -15.14 16.75 -13.02
CA ASN A 399 -16.30 16.36 -13.79
C ASN A 399 -15.90 15.45 -14.95
N ILE A 400 -16.86 14.77 -15.54
CA ILE A 400 -16.59 13.77 -16.59
C ILE A 400 -16.04 14.40 -17.87
N GLU A 401 -16.34 15.68 -18.15
CA GLU A 401 -15.83 16.39 -19.31
C GLU A 401 -14.31 16.58 -19.25
N MET A 402 -13.74 16.73 -18.05
CA MET A 402 -12.29 16.78 -17.84
C MET A 402 -11.58 15.52 -18.32
N SER A 403 -12.18 14.34 -18.07
CA SER A 403 -11.62 13.10 -18.58
C SER A 403 -11.69 13.02 -20.11
N LYS A 404 -12.79 13.48 -20.72
CA LYS A 404 -12.91 13.54 -22.19
C LYS A 404 -11.90 14.51 -22.78
N GLN A 405 -11.72 15.68 -22.15
CA GLN A 405 -10.73 16.65 -22.57
C GLN A 405 -9.31 16.07 -22.52
N ARG A 406 -8.96 15.38 -21.44
CA ARG A 406 -7.64 14.75 -21.31
C ARG A 406 -7.39 13.66 -22.35
N LEU A 407 -8.39 12.82 -22.62
CA LEU A 407 -8.31 11.82 -23.69
C LEU A 407 -8.14 12.48 -25.05
N TRP A 408 -8.84 13.59 -25.30
CA TRP A 408 -8.70 14.37 -26.50
C TRP A 408 -7.28 14.94 -26.65
N GLU A 409 -6.74 15.57 -25.61
CA GLU A 409 -5.38 16.10 -25.61
C GLU A 409 -4.35 15.02 -25.94
N GLN A 410 -4.45 13.84 -25.30
CA GLN A 410 -3.57 12.71 -25.59
C GLN A 410 -3.69 12.23 -27.05
N LYS A 411 -4.91 12.22 -27.60
CA LYS A 411 -5.13 11.88 -29.00
C LYS A 411 -4.48 12.88 -29.94
N VAL A 412 -4.68 14.16 -29.70
CA VAL A 412 -4.05 15.25 -30.46
C VAL A 412 -2.53 15.15 -30.43
N GLU A 413 -1.94 14.94 -29.26
CA GLU A 413 -0.48 14.77 -29.09
C GLU A 413 0.05 13.52 -29.80
N ALA A 414 -0.72 12.43 -29.84
CA ALA A 414 -0.32 11.21 -30.52
C ALA A 414 -0.41 11.31 -32.06
N ASP A 415 -1.36 12.11 -32.57
CA ASP A 415 -1.64 12.20 -34.01
C ASP A 415 -0.89 13.37 -34.68
N MET A 416 -0.44 14.39 -33.99
CA MET A 416 0.05 15.66 -34.54
C MET A 416 1.20 15.56 -35.55
N GLU A 417 2.23 14.74 -35.28
CA GLU A 417 3.37 14.56 -36.21
C GLU A 417 2.90 13.86 -37.52
N ARG A 418 2.14 12.78 -37.37
CA ARG A 418 1.56 12.06 -38.50
C ARG A 418 0.62 12.95 -39.34
N ALA A 419 -0.16 13.78 -38.66
CA ALA A 419 -1.10 14.70 -39.30
C ALA A 419 -0.36 15.73 -40.19
N LEU A 420 0.78 16.22 -39.72
CA LEU A 420 1.63 17.13 -40.50
C LEU A 420 2.22 16.43 -41.73
N GLU A 421 2.78 15.23 -41.56
CA GLU A 421 3.33 14.43 -42.67
C GLU A 421 2.29 14.05 -43.73
N ASN A 422 1.07 13.71 -43.30
CA ASN A 422 -0.03 13.33 -44.17
C ASN A 422 -0.81 14.53 -44.74
N ARG A 423 -0.40 15.77 -44.48
CA ARG A 423 -1.08 17.02 -44.92
C ARG A 423 -2.54 17.07 -44.46
N GLU A 424 -2.83 16.59 -43.23
CA GLU A 424 -4.18 16.68 -42.65
C GLU A 424 -4.52 18.13 -42.24
N PHE A 425 -3.49 18.99 -42.04
CA PHE A 425 -3.67 20.41 -41.84
C PHE A 425 -3.83 21.13 -43.19
N GLN A 426 -4.98 21.73 -43.38
CA GLN A 426 -5.32 22.43 -44.63
C GLN A 426 -5.37 23.92 -44.38
N VAL A 427 -4.91 24.69 -45.38
CA VAL A 427 -5.03 26.14 -45.40
C VAL A 427 -6.43 26.50 -45.91
N TYR A 428 -7.15 27.24 -45.06
CA TYR A 428 -8.39 27.92 -45.47
C TYR A 428 -8.11 29.41 -45.54
N LEU A 429 -8.70 30.09 -46.53
CA LEU A 429 -8.52 31.51 -46.72
C LEU A 429 -9.81 32.26 -46.39
N GLN A 430 -9.69 33.30 -45.54
CA GLN A 430 -10.77 34.24 -45.30
C GLN A 430 -10.45 35.56 -45.97
N PRO A 431 -11.26 36.01 -46.94
CA PRO A 431 -10.98 37.23 -47.68
C PRO A 431 -11.18 38.47 -46.81
N LYS A 432 -10.27 39.47 -47.03
CA LYS A 432 -10.34 40.83 -46.50
C LYS A 432 -10.75 41.76 -47.62
N PHE A 433 -11.78 42.60 -47.38
CA PHE A 433 -12.31 43.51 -48.36
C PHE A 433 -12.00 44.99 -48.00
N SER A 434 -11.67 45.78 -49.03
CA SER A 434 -11.54 47.22 -48.84
C SER A 434 -12.89 47.83 -48.50
N THR A 435 -12.90 48.83 -47.60
CA THR A 435 -14.11 49.64 -47.33
C THR A 435 -14.42 50.54 -48.51
N GLY A 436 -15.67 50.87 -48.74
CA GLY A 436 -16.09 51.76 -49.82
C GLY A 436 -16.24 51.05 -51.16
N GLU A 437 -15.21 50.46 -51.73
CA GLU A 437 -15.26 49.75 -53.02
C GLU A 437 -15.65 48.26 -52.88
N GLU A 438 -15.58 47.73 -51.69
CA GLU A 438 -15.87 46.30 -51.36
C GLU A 438 -15.07 45.32 -52.27
N THR A 439 -13.85 45.73 -52.64
CA THR A 439 -12.96 44.90 -53.46
C THR A 439 -12.03 44.04 -52.62
N LEU A 440 -11.60 42.90 -53.14
CA LEU A 440 -10.67 42.02 -52.45
C LEU A 440 -9.31 42.74 -52.24
N GLY A 441 -8.89 42.98 -50.98
CA GLY A 441 -7.66 43.66 -50.60
C GLY A 441 -6.60 42.74 -50.00
N GLY A 442 -7.02 41.55 -49.52
CA GLY A 442 -6.14 40.55 -48.88
C GLY A 442 -6.91 39.31 -48.48
N ALA A 443 -6.22 38.39 -47.83
CA ALA A 443 -6.85 37.24 -47.15
C ALA A 443 -6.06 36.82 -45.93
N GLU A 444 -6.71 36.14 -45.02
CA GLU A 444 -6.04 35.49 -43.86
C GLU A 444 -6.01 33.98 -44.07
N ALA A 445 -4.83 33.38 -43.81
CA ALA A 445 -4.61 31.94 -43.86
C ALA A 445 -4.91 31.34 -42.48
N LEU A 446 -5.96 30.54 -42.43
CA LEU A 446 -6.47 29.91 -41.25
C LEU A 446 -6.28 28.40 -41.32
N VAL A 447 -5.56 27.79 -40.38
CA VAL A 447 -5.40 26.33 -40.35
C VAL A 447 -6.73 25.63 -40.03
N ARG A 448 -6.99 24.51 -40.71
CA ARG A 448 -8.07 23.58 -40.42
C ARG A 448 -7.53 22.17 -40.41
N TRP A 449 -7.81 21.42 -39.38
CA TRP A 449 -7.37 20.02 -39.30
C TRP A 449 -8.49 19.10 -39.75
N ILE A 450 -8.28 18.43 -40.86
CA ILE A 450 -9.20 17.42 -41.40
C ILE A 450 -8.70 16.05 -40.99
N HIS A 451 -9.14 15.66 -39.79
CA HIS A 451 -8.68 14.42 -39.17
C HIS A 451 -9.38 13.20 -39.80
N PRO A 452 -8.68 12.08 -40.12
CA PRO A 452 -9.26 10.94 -40.83
C PRO A 452 -10.45 10.28 -40.13
N THR A 453 -10.48 10.26 -38.78
CA THR A 453 -11.54 9.63 -37.99
C THR A 453 -12.48 10.61 -37.32
N GLU A 454 -11.99 11.81 -36.92
CA GLU A 454 -12.77 12.84 -36.22
C GLU A 454 -13.42 13.84 -37.21
N GLY A 455 -13.02 13.81 -38.47
CA GLY A 455 -13.46 14.81 -39.46
C GLY A 455 -12.87 16.20 -39.18
N PHE A 456 -13.67 17.24 -39.32
CA PHE A 456 -13.24 18.61 -39.09
C PHE A 456 -12.99 18.92 -37.62
N VAL A 457 -11.73 19.23 -37.30
CA VAL A 457 -11.30 19.62 -35.96
C VAL A 457 -11.00 21.13 -35.94
N PRO A 458 -11.75 21.93 -35.17
CA PRO A 458 -11.57 23.38 -35.17
C PRO A 458 -10.29 23.79 -34.39
N PRO A 459 -9.64 24.92 -34.74
CA PRO A 459 -8.35 25.37 -34.18
C PRO A 459 -8.32 25.46 -32.65
N ASN A 460 -9.39 25.92 -32.01
CA ASN A 460 -9.50 26.04 -30.56
C ASN A 460 -9.40 24.69 -29.82
N LYS A 461 -9.46 23.56 -30.53
CA LYS A 461 -9.36 22.22 -29.96
C LYS A 461 -7.92 21.65 -30.01
N PHE A 462 -7.01 22.21 -30.83
CA PHE A 462 -5.65 21.71 -30.96
C PHE A 462 -4.57 22.78 -30.81
N ILE A 463 -4.78 24.02 -31.24
CA ILE A 463 -3.81 25.11 -31.11
C ILE A 463 -3.27 25.26 -29.66
N PRO A 464 -4.14 25.35 -28.62
CA PRO A 464 -3.64 25.48 -27.24
C PRO A 464 -2.80 24.28 -26.77
N ILE A 465 -2.99 23.11 -27.37
CA ILE A 465 -2.17 21.91 -27.08
C ILE A 465 -0.81 22.06 -27.73
N PHE A 466 -0.77 22.50 -29.00
CA PHE A 466 0.45 22.69 -29.79
C PHE A 466 1.33 23.83 -29.21
N GLU A 467 0.72 24.89 -28.69
CA GLU A 467 1.44 25.95 -27.97
C GLU A 467 2.11 25.42 -26.69
N ARG A 468 1.39 24.58 -25.91
CA ARG A 468 1.94 24.02 -24.66
C ARG A 468 3.09 23.04 -24.88
N ASN A 469 3.05 22.25 -25.94
CA ASN A 469 4.06 21.23 -26.23
C ASN A 469 5.13 21.68 -27.23
N GLY A 470 5.01 22.89 -27.80
CA GLY A 470 5.94 23.48 -28.76
C GLY A 470 5.77 23.02 -30.21
N PHE A 471 4.78 22.16 -30.50
CA PHE A 471 4.51 21.71 -31.88
C PHE A 471 3.99 22.84 -32.77
N ILE A 472 3.47 23.93 -32.18
CA ILE A 472 3.00 25.11 -32.90
C ILE A 472 4.08 25.67 -33.83
N LEU A 473 5.35 25.60 -33.49
CA LEU A 473 6.46 26.07 -34.33
C LEU A 473 6.51 25.33 -35.67
N LYS A 474 6.30 24.02 -35.65
CA LYS A 474 6.27 23.21 -36.88
C LYS A 474 5.01 23.49 -37.71
N LEU A 475 3.89 23.75 -37.04
CA LEU A 475 2.66 24.07 -37.72
C LEU A 475 2.72 25.44 -38.40
N ASP A 476 3.28 26.44 -37.74
CA ASP A 476 3.43 27.79 -38.33
C ASP A 476 4.39 27.76 -39.51
N ASP A 477 5.52 27.06 -39.41
CA ASP A 477 6.44 26.86 -40.53
C ASP A 477 5.71 26.15 -41.71
N TYR A 478 4.94 25.11 -41.44
CA TYR A 478 4.15 24.41 -42.43
C TYR A 478 3.15 25.35 -43.13
N MET A 479 2.40 26.15 -42.34
CA MET A 479 1.45 27.11 -42.89
C MET A 479 2.12 28.15 -43.79
N LEU A 480 3.27 28.66 -43.39
CA LEU A 480 4.06 29.61 -44.15
C LEU A 480 4.54 28.99 -45.47
N HIS A 481 5.02 27.73 -45.43
CA HIS A 481 5.40 26.98 -46.65
C HIS A 481 4.22 26.82 -47.63
N GLU A 482 3.04 26.39 -47.09
CA GLU A 482 1.88 26.18 -47.97
C GLU A 482 1.33 27.47 -48.56
N VAL A 483 1.33 28.57 -47.78
CA VAL A 483 0.91 29.91 -48.29
C VAL A 483 1.91 30.44 -49.30
N ALA A 484 3.21 30.36 -49.06
CA ALA A 484 4.24 30.78 -50.01
C ALA A 484 4.17 29.96 -51.31
N ARG A 485 4.02 28.64 -51.20
CA ARG A 485 3.81 27.75 -52.37
C ARG A 485 2.58 28.17 -53.18
N GLN A 486 1.47 28.45 -52.50
CA GLN A 486 0.22 28.85 -53.16
C GLN A 486 0.32 30.21 -53.86
N GLN A 487 1.00 31.17 -53.22
CA GLN A 487 1.27 32.48 -53.83
C GLN A 487 2.16 32.34 -55.08
N ALA A 488 3.21 31.50 -55.02
CA ALA A 488 4.04 31.20 -56.20
C ALA A 488 3.24 30.64 -57.37
N GLU A 489 2.38 29.65 -57.11
CA GLU A 489 1.51 29.04 -58.13
C GLU A 489 0.56 30.07 -58.78
N TRP A 490 -0.01 30.97 -57.98
CA TRP A 490 -0.86 32.03 -58.53
C TRP A 490 -0.09 33.06 -59.34
N ILE A 491 1.12 33.44 -58.90
CA ILE A 491 2.00 34.35 -59.67
C ILE A 491 2.36 33.70 -61.03
N GLU A 492 2.77 32.43 -61.06
CA GLU A 492 3.08 31.70 -62.30
C GLU A 492 1.86 31.60 -63.24
N GLN A 493 0.67 31.48 -62.68
CA GLN A 493 -0.60 31.48 -63.45
C GLN A 493 -1.01 32.89 -63.93
N GLY A 494 -0.26 33.93 -63.56
CA GLY A 494 -0.55 35.30 -63.95
C GLY A 494 -1.67 36.00 -63.21
N TRP A 495 -1.96 35.54 -61.95
CA TRP A 495 -2.98 36.22 -61.12
C TRP A 495 -2.47 37.55 -60.58
N LYS A 496 -3.39 38.48 -60.40
CA LYS A 496 -3.10 39.66 -59.59
C LYS A 496 -3.25 39.25 -58.12
N VAL A 497 -2.16 38.81 -57.50
CA VAL A 497 -2.16 38.31 -56.13
C VAL A 497 -2.42 39.44 -55.11
N VAL A 498 -3.08 39.11 -54.03
CA VAL A 498 -3.28 39.99 -52.85
C VAL A 498 -2.43 39.45 -51.71
N PRO A 499 -2.04 40.28 -50.72
CA PRO A 499 -1.35 39.80 -49.55
C PRO A 499 -2.15 38.76 -48.77
N ILE A 500 -1.48 37.67 -48.38
CA ILE A 500 -2.06 36.68 -47.48
C ILE A 500 -1.35 36.78 -46.14
N SER A 501 -2.11 36.98 -45.08
CA SER A 501 -1.59 36.98 -43.72
C SER A 501 -1.45 35.56 -43.13
N VAL A 502 -0.38 35.32 -42.44
CA VAL A 502 -0.05 34.06 -41.77
C VAL A 502 0.28 34.36 -40.33
N ASN A 503 -0.35 33.60 -39.41
CA ASN A 503 -0.11 33.70 -38.00
C ASN A 503 1.28 33.23 -37.60
N VAL A 504 1.96 33.97 -36.72
CA VAL A 504 3.27 33.64 -36.16
C VAL A 504 3.12 33.58 -34.64
N SER A 505 3.19 32.39 -34.09
CA SER A 505 3.06 32.17 -32.65
C SER A 505 4.19 32.85 -31.85
N ARG A 506 3.85 33.33 -30.66
CA ARG A 506 4.83 33.91 -29.71
C ARG A 506 5.99 32.97 -29.40
N ALA A 507 5.81 31.65 -29.49
CA ALA A 507 6.83 30.68 -29.22
C ALA A 507 8.06 30.83 -30.14
N HIS A 508 7.90 31.41 -31.33
CA HIS A 508 9.00 31.70 -32.28
C HIS A 508 9.96 32.77 -31.80
N PHE A 509 9.52 33.73 -30.98
CA PHE A 509 10.35 34.85 -30.51
C PHE A 509 11.39 34.45 -29.45
N THR A 510 11.52 33.19 -29.14
CA THR A 510 12.65 32.63 -28.38
C THR A 510 13.91 32.46 -29.23
N ARG A 511 13.78 32.60 -30.57
CA ARG A 511 14.88 32.47 -31.55
C ARG A 511 15.33 33.83 -32.03
N GLU A 512 16.64 34.09 -31.98
CA GLU A 512 17.23 35.32 -32.50
C GLU A 512 17.29 35.39 -34.04
N ASP A 513 17.24 34.22 -34.70
CA ASP A 513 17.33 34.04 -36.16
C ASP A 513 15.95 33.91 -36.84
N LEU A 514 14.87 34.28 -36.15
CA LEU A 514 13.49 34.10 -36.68
C LEU A 514 13.26 34.83 -38.00
N ALA A 515 13.76 36.07 -38.12
CA ALA A 515 13.56 36.81 -39.37
C ALA A 515 14.26 36.16 -40.55
N GLU A 516 15.48 35.70 -40.36
CA GLU A 516 16.27 34.98 -41.36
C GLU A 516 15.56 33.67 -41.75
N HIS A 517 15.07 32.94 -40.77
CA HIS A 517 14.33 31.69 -40.99
C HIS A 517 13.04 31.88 -41.85
N ILE A 518 12.26 32.92 -41.54
CA ILE A 518 11.06 33.25 -42.33
C ILE A 518 11.44 33.62 -43.74
N CYS A 519 12.48 34.43 -43.94
CA CYS A 519 13.01 34.78 -45.26
C CYS A 519 13.41 33.51 -46.06
N GLU A 520 14.17 32.61 -45.43
CA GLU A 520 14.60 31.34 -46.03
C GLU A 520 13.42 30.49 -46.51
N ILE A 521 12.31 30.41 -45.75
CA ILE A 521 11.13 29.68 -46.19
C ILE A 521 10.48 30.31 -47.38
N VAL A 522 10.26 31.62 -47.42
CA VAL A 522 9.56 32.29 -48.50
C VAL A 522 10.41 32.38 -49.78
N ASP A 523 11.72 32.61 -49.62
CA ASP A 523 12.67 32.68 -50.72
C ASP A 523 12.80 31.38 -51.52
N GLN A 524 12.56 30.22 -50.87
CA GLN A 524 12.53 28.91 -51.54
C GLN A 524 11.48 28.86 -52.68
N TYR A 525 10.41 29.63 -52.59
CA TYR A 525 9.31 29.68 -53.56
C TYR A 525 9.42 30.87 -54.53
N HIS A 526 10.48 31.70 -54.36
CA HIS A 526 10.68 32.91 -55.20
C HIS A 526 9.51 33.90 -55.17
N VAL A 527 8.82 33.99 -54.05
CA VAL A 527 7.66 34.86 -53.84
C VAL A 527 8.10 36.21 -53.32
N PRO A 528 7.59 37.34 -53.86
CA PRO A 528 7.87 38.66 -53.28
C PRO A 528 7.34 38.74 -51.84
N HIS A 529 8.16 39.25 -50.92
CA HIS A 529 7.77 39.29 -49.51
C HIS A 529 6.53 40.14 -49.23
N ASN A 530 6.28 41.15 -50.01
CA ASN A 530 5.14 42.06 -49.85
C ASN A 530 3.75 41.40 -50.12
N VAL A 531 3.73 40.18 -50.64
CA VAL A 531 2.46 39.39 -50.79
C VAL A 531 2.22 38.41 -49.62
N ILE A 532 3.10 38.46 -48.63
CA ILE A 532 2.96 37.74 -47.34
C ILE A 532 2.86 38.76 -46.25
N GLU A 533 1.84 38.69 -45.40
CA GLU A 533 1.69 39.48 -44.18
C GLU A 533 1.89 38.56 -42.96
N LEU A 534 2.63 38.99 -41.98
CA LEU A 534 2.94 38.21 -40.78
C LEU A 534 2.12 38.73 -39.60
N GLU A 535 1.21 37.94 -39.09
CA GLU A 535 0.30 38.33 -37.99
C GLU A 535 0.88 37.91 -36.63
N LEU A 536 1.00 38.87 -35.72
CA LEU A 536 1.50 38.70 -34.38
C LEU A 536 0.44 39.03 -33.37
N THR A 537 0.12 38.10 -32.45
CA THR A 537 -0.83 38.37 -31.40
C THR A 537 -0.27 39.38 -30.38
N GLU A 538 -1.14 40.18 -29.78
CA GLU A 538 -0.77 41.12 -28.74
C GLU A 538 0.05 40.51 -27.60
N SER A 539 -0.25 39.27 -27.23
CA SER A 539 0.43 38.53 -26.16
C SER A 539 1.93 38.26 -26.42
N ALA A 540 2.39 38.31 -27.68
CA ALA A 540 3.81 38.14 -28.02
C ALA A 540 4.70 39.29 -27.45
N PHE A 541 4.13 40.43 -27.05
CA PHE A 541 4.83 41.59 -26.54
C PHE A 541 5.29 41.48 -25.08
N PHE A 542 4.82 40.48 -24.34
CA PHE A 542 5.08 40.38 -22.90
C PHE A 542 6.34 39.56 -22.54
N ASP A 543 6.87 38.74 -23.45
CA ASP A 543 7.95 37.80 -23.13
C ASP A 543 9.35 38.41 -23.28
N ASP A 544 9.85 38.65 -24.50
CA ASP A 544 11.14 39.31 -24.73
C ASP A 544 11.02 40.45 -25.74
N LYS A 545 10.74 41.62 -25.22
CA LYS A 545 10.47 42.81 -25.98
C LYS A 545 11.60 43.21 -26.94
N GLN A 546 12.89 43.01 -26.56
CA GLN A 546 14.01 43.40 -27.38
C GLN A 546 14.17 42.48 -28.61
N VAL A 547 14.02 41.19 -28.43
CA VAL A 547 14.03 40.22 -29.52
C VAL A 547 12.91 40.50 -30.49
N LEU A 548 11.69 40.72 -30.00
CA LEU A 548 10.53 41.03 -30.81
C LEU A 548 10.76 42.30 -31.67
N LEU A 549 11.12 43.44 -31.05
CA LEU A 549 11.35 44.69 -31.76
C LEU A 549 12.42 44.57 -32.85
N THR A 550 13.46 43.81 -32.57
CA THR A 550 14.55 43.59 -33.53
C THR A 550 14.08 42.73 -34.70
N THR A 551 13.35 41.66 -34.41
CA THR A 551 12.79 40.73 -35.43
C THR A 551 11.79 41.43 -36.33
N VAL A 552 10.81 42.16 -35.79
CA VAL A 552 9.82 42.92 -36.54
C VAL A 552 10.53 43.93 -37.49
N ARG A 553 11.55 44.63 -37.01
CA ARG A 553 12.29 45.56 -37.83
C ARG A 553 13.05 44.86 -38.98
N LYS A 554 13.66 43.70 -38.73
CA LYS A 554 14.32 42.89 -39.76
C LYS A 554 13.35 42.42 -40.84
N LEU A 555 12.17 41.89 -40.43
CA LEU A 555 11.12 41.41 -41.33
C LEU A 555 10.58 42.53 -42.23
N ARG A 556 10.28 43.70 -41.66
CA ARG A 556 9.86 44.86 -42.44
C ARG A 556 10.92 45.32 -43.42
N ASN A 557 12.19 45.35 -43.01
CA ASN A 557 13.32 45.72 -43.89
C ASN A 557 13.51 44.69 -45.01
N ALA A 558 13.13 43.40 -44.81
CA ALA A 558 13.12 42.40 -45.83
C ALA A 558 11.92 42.53 -46.77
N GLY A 559 10.92 43.37 -46.48
CA GLY A 559 9.79 43.67 -47.33
C GLY A 559 8.46 42.99 -46.95
N PHE A 560 8.43 42.30 -45.84
CA PHE A 560 7.18 41.77 -45.28
C PHE A 560 6.32 42.87 -44.67
N SER A 561 4.98 42.74 -44.80
CA SER A 561 4.02 43.47 -43.93
C SER A 561 3.92 42.77 -42.61
N VAL A 562 3.85 43.49 -41.51
CA VAL A 562 3.70 42.97 -40.18
C VAL A 562 2.45 43.56 -39.55
N SER A 563 1.52 42.69 -39.08
CA SER A 563 0.28 43.09 -38.43
C SER A 563 0.24 42.70 -36.96
N MET A 564 -0.46 43.51 -36.16
CA MET A 564 -0.84 43.17 -34.77
C MET A 564 -2.27 42.65 -34.75
N ASP A 565 -2.44 41.44 -34.24
CA ASP A 565 -3.71 40.75 -34.13
C ASP A 565 -4.30 40.85 -32.74
N ASP A 566 -5.63 40.64 -32.63
CA ASP A 566 -6.40 40.64 -31.37
C ASP A 566 -6.31 41.94 -30.56
N PHE A 567 -6.12 43.09 -31.20
CA PHE A 567 -6.01 44.36 -30.47
C PHE A 567 -7.28 44.69 -29.70
N GLY A 568 -7.16 44.72 -28.33
CA GLY A 568 -8.25 45.02 -27.43
C GLY A 568 -8.86 43.81 -26.71
N ALA A 569 -8.53 42.61 -27.08
CA ALA A 569 -8.99 41.40 -26.41
C ALA A 569 -8.28 41.14 -25.06
N GLY A 570 -7.18 41.86 -24.77
CA GLY A 570 -6.34 41.64 -23.59
C GLY A 570 -5.94 42.90 -22.84
N TYR A 571 -4.74 42.93 -22.29
CA TYR A 571 -4.17 44.09 -21.60
C TYR A 571 -3.51 45.06 -22.58
N SER A 572 -4.24 45.45 -23.63
CA SER A 572 -3.74 46.38 -24.66
C SER A 572 -3.12 47.62 -24.04
N SER A 573 -1.80 47.75 -24.16
CA SER A 573 -1.20 48.98 -23.77
C SER A 573 -0.88 49.83 -25.02
N LEU A 574 -1.40 51.06 -25.04
CA LEU A 574 -1.00 52.06 -26.01
C LEU A 574 0.53 52.24 -26.11
N ASN A 575 1.26 51.76 -25.11
CA ASN A 575 2.70 51.69 -25.13
C ASN A 575 3.28 50.69 -26.18
N SER A 576 2.51 49.61 -26.45
CA SER A 576 2.92 48.66 -27.49
C SER A 576 2.88 49.29 -28.89
N LEU A 577 1.80 50.04 -29.20
CA LEU A 577 1.67 50.79 -30.46
C LEU A 577 2.71 51.87 -30.64
N LYS A 578 3.13 52.53 -29.54
CA LYS A 578 4.19 53.57 -29.58
C LYS A 578 5.56 53.01 -29.98
N GLU A 579 5.88 51.81 -29.51
CA GLU A 579 7.22 51.24 -29.62
C GLU A 579 7.41 50.35 -30.85
N LEU A 580 6.30 49.76 -31.34
CA LEU A 580 6.30 48.84 -32.46
C LEU A 580 6.06 49.59 -33.78
N SER A 581 6.94 49.33 -34.70
CA SER A 581 6.77 49.77 -36.09
C SER A 581 6.03 48.64 -36.83
N ILE A 582 4.70 48.54 -36.70
CA ILE A 582 3.84 47.62 -37.46
C ILE A 582 3.17 48.34 -38.61
N ASP A 583 2.74 47.57 -39.62
CA ASP A 583 2.12 48.11 -40.84
C ASP A 583 0.61 48.07 -40.82
N VAL A 584 0.04 47.06 -40.05
CA VAL A 584 -1.40 46.84 -39.99
C VAL A 584 -1.83 46.60 -38.52
N LEU A 585 -2.94 47.20 -38.13
CA LEU A 585 -3.60 46.94 -36.86
C LEU A 585 -4.94 46.24 -37.10
N LYS A 586 -5.14 45.05 -36.49
CA LYS A 586 -6.38 44.33 -36.57
C LYS A 586 -7.20 44.56 -35.30
N ILE A 587 -8.43 45.06 -35.46
CA ILE A 587 -9.36 45.34 -34.37
C ILE A 587 -10.24 44.10 -34.15
N ASP A 588 -10.17 43.56 -32.94
CA ASP A 588 -10.87 42.32 -32.59
C ASP A 588 -12.39 42.44 -32.59
N ALA A 589 -13.07 41.35 -32.93
CA ALA A 589 -14.52 41.19 -32.96
C ALA A 589 -15.26 41.59 -31.67
N ASP A 590 -14.62 41.51 -30.51
CA ASP A 590 -15.20 41.75 -29.22
C ASP A 590 -15.63 43.23 -29.02
N PHE A 591 -15.00 44.14 -29.77
CA PHE A 591 -15.45 45.56 -29.79
C PHE A 591 -16.82 45.75 -30.43
N PHE A 592 -17.23 44.83 -31.30
CA PHE A 592 -18.49 44.89 -32.04
C PHE A 592 -19.59 43.99 -31.44
N ARG A 593 -19.31 43.31 -30.32
CA ARG A 593 -20.26 42.39 -29.66
C ARG A 593 -20.88 43.03 -28.42
N GLY A 594 -22.21 42.84 -28.20
CA GLY A 594 -22.94 43.18 -26.99
C GLY A 594 -23.85 44.40 -27.11
N ALA A 595 -25.14 44.20 -26.89
CA ALA A 595 -26.19 45.23 -27.11
C ALA A 595 -26.09 46.47 -26.19
N ASP A 596 -25.55 46.30 -24.96
CA ASP A 596 -25.47 47.40 -23.96
C ASP A 596 -24.19 48.25 -24.05
N SER A 597 -23.23 47.84 -24.90
CA SER A 597 -21.91 48.46 -25.06
C SER A 597 -21.63 48.97 -26.47
N LEU A 598 -22.56 48.85 -27.41
CA LEU A 598 -22.33 49.16 -28.83
C LEU A 598 -21.89 50.62 -29.01
N ASP A 599 -22.53 51.59 -28.39
CA ASP A 599 -22.19 53.03 -28.53
C ASP A 599 -20.78 53.35 -27.96
N ARG A 600 -20.40 52.70 -26.84
CA ARG A 600 -19.06 52.88 -26.28
C ARG A 600 -18.00 52.15 -27.05
N GLY A 601 -18.33 50.92 -27.55
CA GLY A 601 -17.45 50.11 -28.39
C GLY A 601 -17.15 50.85 -29.70
N MET A 602 -18.14 51.34 -30.39
CA MET A 602 -18.02 52.12 -31.62
C MET A 602 -17.21 53.41 -31.43
N LEU A 603 -17.42 54.13 -30.30
CA LEU A 603 -16.61 55.29 -29.98
C LEU A 603 -15.14 54.94 -29.80
N ILE A 604 -14.83 53.86 -29.08
CA ILE A 604 -13.44 53.41 -28.90
C ILE A 604 -12.85 53.01 -30.23
N VAL A 605 -13.57 52.27 -31.07
CA VAL A 605 -13.13 51.87 -32.43
C VAL A 605 -12.79 53.09 -33.28
N SER A 606 -13.66 54.12 -33.27
CA SER A 606 -13.41 55.37 -33.98
C SER A 606 -12.10 56.02 -33.54
N GLU A 607 -11.87 56.15 -32.23
CA GLU A 607 -10.61 56.75 -31.71
C GLU A 607 -9.37 55.89 -32.00
N VAL A 608 -9.50 54.55 -32.00
CA VAL A 608 -8.43 53.64 -32.36
C VAL A 608 -8.07 53.76 -33.85
N ILE A 609 -9.09 53.87 -34.73
CA ILE A 609 -8.92 54.11 -36.17
C ILE A 609 -8.16 55.41 -36.39
N ASP A 610 -8.55 56.47 -35.76
CA ASP A 610 -7.91 57.77 -35.83
C ASP A 610 -6.47 57.77 -35.35
N LEU A 611 -6.20 57.03 -34.25
CA LEU A 611 -4.84 56.87 -33.73
C LEU A 611 -3.97 56.09 -34.69
N ALA A 612 -4.44 54.98 -35.21
CA ALA A 612 -3.69 54.14 -36.15
C ALA A 612 -3.35 54.89 -37.46
N LYS A 613 -4.29 55.66 -37.99
CA LYS A 613 -4.02 56.54 -39.16
C LYS A 613 -2.93 57.56 -38.87
N LYS A 614 -2.95 58.23 -37.70
CA LYS A 614 -1.88 59.18 -37.29
C LYS A 614 -0.52 58.52 -37.13
N LEU A 615 -0.49 57.19 -36.89
CA LEU A 615 0.72 56.41 -36.81
C LEU A 615 1.12 55.78 -38.16
N ASN A 616 0.40 56.08 -39.26
CA ASN A 616 0.58 55.55 -40.61
C ASN A 616 0.43 54.01 -40.67
N MET A 617 -0.49 53.46 -39.90
CA MET A 617 -0.85 52.02 -39.91
C MET A 617 -2.13 51.83 -40.70
N LYS A 618 -2.27 50.75 -41.47
CA LYS A 618 -3.52 50.28 -42.04
C LYS A 618 -4.36 49.61 -40.97
N ILE A 619 -5.66 49.57 -41.14
CA ILE A 619 -6.61 49.05 -40.19
C ILE A 619 -7.47 47.98 -40.81
N VAL A 620 -7.57 46.81 -40.14
CA VAL A 620 -8.45 45.73 -40.49
C VAL A 620 -9.45 45.55 -39.33
N ALA A 621 -10.75 45.64 -39.57
CA ALA A 621 -11.77 45.30 -38.60
C ALA A 621 -12.25 43.88 -38.77
N GLU A 622 -12.22 43.09 -37.71
CA GLU A 622 -12.54 41.67 -37.74
C GLU A 622 -13.95 41.34 -37.21
N GLY A 623 -14.42 40.13 -37.55
CA GLY A 623 -15.70 39.59 -37.07
C GLY A 623 -16.91 40.36 -37.43
N ILE A 624 -16.90 41.08 -38.56
CA ILE A 624 -17.99 41.88 -39.04
C ILE A 624 -19.09 41.01 -39.64
N GLU A 625 -20.29 41.12 -39.12
CA GLU A 625 -21.46 40.28 -39.43
C GLU A 625 -22.65 41.02 -39.99
N SER A 626 -22.72 42.38 -39.83
CA SER A 626 -23.87 43.14 -40.26
C SER A 626 -23.52 44.32 -41.18
N ARG A 627 -24.50 44.74 -41.97
CA ARG A 627 -24.38 45.89 -42.87
C ARG A 627 -24.14 47.19 -42.10
N GLU A 628 -24.78 47.34 -40.94
CA GLU A 628 -24.58 48.53 -40.08
C GLU A 628 -23.13 48.70 -39.62
N GLN A 629 -22.47 47.57 -39.30
CA GLN A 629 -21.04 47.57 -38.94
C GLN A 629 -20.18 48.01 -40.14
N VAL A 630 -20.51 47.51 -41.36
CA VAL A 630 -19.77 47.89 -42.56
C VAL A 630 -19.92 49.36 -42.88
N ASP A 631 -21.15 49.91 -42.80
CA ASP A 631 -21.42 51.32 -43.03
C ASP A 631 -20.69 52.22 -42.04
N PHE A 632 -20.72 51.86 -40.76
CA PHE A 632 -19.97 52.55 -39.70
C PHE A 632 -18.46 52.58 -39.99
N LEU A 633 -17.86 51.42 -40.31
CA LEU A 633 -16.44 51.32 -40.58
C LEU A 633 -16.03 52.06 -41.85
N THR A 634 -16.92 52.12 -42.82
CA THR A 634 -16.76 52.92 -44.05
C THR A 634 -16.75 54.41 -43.72
N ASP A 635 -17.68 54.88 -42.91
CA ASP A 635 -17.75 56.29 -42.45
C ASP A 635 -16.52 56.67 -41.62
N GLN A 636 -15.92 55.73 -40.90
CA GLN A 636 -14.67 55.94 -40.15
C GLN A 636 -13.42 55.79 -41.02
N GLU A 637 -13.58 55.51 -42.34
CA GLU A 637 -12.48 55.30 -43.28
C GLU A 637 -11.53 54.16 -42.81
N CYS A 638 -12.03 53.10 -42.30
CA CYS A 638 -11.26 51.86 -42.05
C CYS A 638 -10.74 51.34 -43.39
N ASP A 639 -9.52 50.78 -43.43
CA ASP A 639 -8.93 50.33 -44.69
C ASP A 639 -9.54 49.03 -45.20
N MET A 640 -9.69 48.04 -44.32
CA MET A 640 -10.22 46.73 -44.70
C MET A 640 -11.14 46.13 -43.63
N ILE A 641 -11.99 45.25 -44.08
CA ILE A 641 -12.96 44.54 -43.26
C ILE A 641 -12.85 43.02 -43.52
N GLN A 642 -12.89 42.25 -42.46
CA GLN A 642 -12.98 40.83 -42.47
C GLN A 642 -14.14 40.32 -41.64
N GLY A 643 -14.96 39.42 -42.16
CA GLY A 643 -16.09 38.88 -41.37
C GLY A 643 -17.08 38.08 -42.18
N TYR A 644 -18.03 37.45 -41.47
CA TYR A 644 -19.02 36.58 -42.08
C TYR A 644 -20.06 37.32 -42.93
N TYR A 645 -20.10 38.62 -42.79
CA TYR A 645 -20.91 39.47 -43.66
C TYR A 645 -20.50 39.29 -45.11
N PHE A 646 -19.19 39.25 -45.42
CA PHE A 646 -18.68 39.07 -46.77
C PHE A 646 -18.42 37.59 -47.09
N ALA A 647 -17.64 36.89 -46.29
CA ALA A 647 -17.32 35.50 -46.50
C ALA A 647 -16.80 34.79 -45.25
N LYS A 648 -17.10 33.50 -45.17
CA LYS A 648 -16.47 32.60 -44.19
C LYS A 648 -15.13 32.09 -44.68
N PRO A 649 -14.24 31.64 -43.79
CA PRO A 649 -13.05 30.89 -44.23
C PRO A 649 -13.41 29.75 -45.14
N MET A 650 -12.76 29.65 -46.29
CA MET A 650 -13.04 28.67 -47.35
C MET A 650 -11.75 27.97 -47.83
N PRO A 651 -11.83 26.73 -48.33
CA PRO A 651 -10.69 26.07 -48.96
C PRO A 651 -10.11 26.89 -50.10
N ILE A 652 -8.82 26.67 -50.42
CA ILE A 652 -8.11 27.39 -51.49
C ILE A 652 -8.86 27.29 -52.82
N GLU A 653 -9.38 26.11 -53.17
CA GLU A 653 -10.09 25.87 -54.43
C GLU A 653 -11.38 26.71 -54.54
N GLU A 654 -12.09 26.93 -53.43
CA GLU A 654 -13.27 27.77 -53.38
C GLU A 654 -12.90 29.25 -53.47
N PHE A 655 -11.80 29.65 -52.81
CA PHE A 655 -11.25 31.00 -52.91
C PHE A 655 -10.87 31.32 -54.36
N GLU A 656 -10.16 30.43 -55.04
CA GLU A 656 -9.81 30.54 -56.44
C GLU A 656 -11.05 30.74 -57.35
N LYS A 657 -12.06 29.90 -57.14
CA LYS A 657 -13.29 29.98 -57.94
C LYS A 657 -13.99 31.33 -57.79
N ASN A 658 -13.99 31.89 -56.60
CA ASN A 658 -14.71 33.13 -56.29
C ASN A 658 -13.93 34.40 -56.70
N TYR A 659 -12.57 34.36 -56.66
CA TYR A 659 -11.76 35.58 -56.78
C TYR A 659 -10.70 35.54 -57.90
N LYS A 660 -10.62 34.52 -58.71
CA LYS A 660 -9.67 34.36 -59.85
C LYS A 660 -9.77 35.45 -60.90
N LYS A 661 -10.90 36.11 -61.00
CA LYS A 661 -11.18 37.08 -62.10
C LYS A 661 -11.09 38.55 -61.68
N ILE A 662 -10.64 38.82 -60.46
CA ILE A 662 -10.59 40.19 -59.91
C ILE A 662 -9.24 40.85 -60.20
#